data_17d81a4a6863ef097b9a0939b06b3b75
#
_entry.id   17d81a4a6863ef097b9a0939b06b3b75
#
_cell.length_a   1.000
_cell.length_b   1.000
_cell.length_c   1.000
_cell.angle_alpha   90.00
_cell.angle_beta   90.00
_cell.angle_gamma   90.00
#
_symmetry.space_group_name_H-M   'P 1'
#
loop_
_entity.id
_entity.type
_entity.pdbx_description
1 polymer ?
#
loop_
_entity_poly.entity_id
_entity_poly.type
_entity_poly.pdbx_seq_one_letter_code
_entity_poly.pdbx_strand_id
1 'polypeptide(L)'
;MRIAIDTGGTFTDCVTLADGKLQVLKLFSTPSDPSQAVLDGLKQIGAGQTNSSQSLNVLHGTTVGTNTMLERTGACVAFVTTAGFEDTIAIGRQTRSRLYDWFAPVPVCLVPKELRFGVPERVSADGEILLSPSEEDLAALVEKVQGSGAEAVAISLLFAFANPETERRVEAALNILGIPVSASHRILPEFREYERASTTVVNAYLSPRIERYLDRLDQRVAAEFTGARVDVMQSSGGIIAASAAAKEPVRTVLSGPAGGVVGACRVAQSAGFERIIGFDMGGTSTDVFLADQAAGGARLTRESVVAGIPIGVPMLDIYTAGAGGGSIARFDAGGMLRVGPESAGAEPGPICFGRGTRPTVTDANLLLGRLDPDSFLGGGVRLDLEQTEREMHDQKGSLKTSVEFAAGILRVVETGMEKAIRVISIERGYDPREFTLVAFGGGGPLHACSLARALRIPTVMVPSMPGALSAVGILLADTVRDHSRTVMLPAKDVDRLGGYFAEFERRGQAEFAAEGLKGVAHRSVDLRYSRQGYDLNVLWNERSPKDTIEAFHRLHNLRYGFCDAARPVEIVNLRLRMVAAGQPYAPARQETVPGDGHAACCAERDIFFEDSFLKSRIYRRDGLVPGDTIRGPALITEYTAATVVPPGDSAQVDGFGNLVICIAGGGSA
;
A
#
# COMPACT_ATOMS: atom_id res chain seq x y z
N MET A 1 23.63 3.37 -10.16
CA MET A 1 22.56 4.39 -9.95
C MET A 1 21.25 3.70 -9.62
N ARG A 2 20.45 4.21 -8.66
CA ARG A 2 19.09 3.71 -8.36
C ARG A 2 18.08 4.80 -8.70
N ILE A 3 17.02 4.43 -9.40
CA ILE A 3 15.89 5.30 -9.75
C ILE A 3 14.61 4.60 -9.31
N ALA A 4 13.81 5.26 -8.49
CA ALA A 4 12.50 4.76 -8.12
C ALA A 4 11.43 5.42 -9.00
N ILE A 5 10.47 4.62 -9.42
CA ILE A 5 9.33 5.07 -10.23
C ILE A 5 8.06 4.52 -9.62
N ASP A 6 7.20 5.41 -9.15
CA ASP A 6 5.87 5.08 -8.66
C ASP A 6 4.83 5.46 -9.71
N THR A 7 4.17 4.46 -10.28
CA THR A 7 3.13 4.69 -11.28
C THR A 7 1.76 4.70 -10.61
N GLY A 8 1.23 5.90 -10.39
CA GLY A 8 -0.14 6.10 -9.90
C GLY A 8 -1.17 6.16 -11.04
N GLY A 9 -2.44 6.29 -10.68
CA GLY A 9 -3.55 6.38 -11.65
C GLY A 9 -3.55 7.66 -12.48
N THR A 10 -2.99 8.77 -11.96
CA THR A 10 -2.98 10.09 -12.61
C THR A 10 -1.58 10.54 -12.97
N PHE A 11 -0.63 10.36 -12.06
CA PHE A 11 0.76 10.78 -12.22
C PHE A 11 1.71 9.61 -11.99
N THR A 12 2.88 9.69 -12.62
CA THR A 12 4.03 8.83 -12.42
C THR A 12 5.15 9.68 -11.84
N ASP A 13 5.62 9.30 -10.66
CA ASP A 13 6.67 9.98 -9.92
C ASP A 13 8.00 9.24 -10.09
N CYS A 14 9.03 9.94 -10.58
CA CYS A 14 10.38 9.41 -10.74
C CYS A 14 11.30 10.11 -9.73
N VAL A 15 12.04 9.33 -8.94
CA VAL A 15 12.93 9.85 -7.90
C VAL A 15 14.30 9.19 -7.99
N THR A 16 15.34 9.98 -7.88
CA THR A 16 16.73 9.51 -7.76
C THR A 16 17.49 10.29 -6.69
N LEU A 17 18.55 9.70 -6.19
CA LEU A 17 19.47 10.35 -5.27
C LEU A 17 20.77 10.64 -6.01
N ALA A 18 21.02 11.93 -6.33
CA ALA A 18 22.23 12.43 -6.97
C ALA A 18 22.94 13.41 -6.02
N ASP A 19 24.22 13.17 -5.77
CA ASP A 19 25.06 14.02 -4.88
C ASP A 19 24.45 14.26 -3.49
N GLY A 20 23.77 13.25 -2.94
CA GLY A 20 23.10 13.31 -1.64
C GLY A 20 21.78 14.09 -1.63
N LYS A 21 21.31 14.57 -2.79
CA LYS A 21 20.04 15.29 -2.95
C LYS A 21 19.04 14.48 -3.74
N LEU A 22 17.79 14.48 -3.28
CA LEU A 22 16.68 13.90 -4.01
C LEU A 22 16.33 14.77 -5.22
N GLN A 23 16.27 14.16 -6.39
CA GLN A 23 15.72 14.76 -7.61
C GLN A 23 14.37 14.09 -7.89
N VAL A 24 13.36 14.91 -8.16
CA VAL A 24 11.99 14.45 -8.41
C VAL A 24 11.54 14.96 -9.78
N LEU A 25 10.96 14.06 -10.56
CA LEU A 25 10.27 14.36 -11.81
C LEU A 25 8.88 13.77 -11.73
N LYS A 26 7.86 14.55 -12.08
CA LYS A 26 6.46 14.11 -12.12
C LYS A 26 5.93 14.19 -13.55
N LEU A 27 5.37 13.09 -14.05
CA LEU A 27 4.80 12.96 -15.39
C LEU A 27 3.34 12.52 -15.30
N PHE A 28 2.55 12.80 -16.35
CA PHE A 28 1.24 12.14 -16.46
C PHE A 28 1.41 10.65 -16.72
N SER A 29 0.59 9.85 -16.02
CA SER A 29 0.56 8.41 -16.26
C SER A 29 -0.03 8.10 -17.62
N THR A 30 0.37 6.96 -18.20
CA THR A 30 -0.14 6.41 -19.46
C THR A 30 -0.95 5.14 -19.16
N PRO A 31 -2.25 5.23 -18.82
CA PRO A 31 -3.03 4.08 -18.33
C PRO A 31 -3.10 2.91 -19.31
N SER A 32 -3.07 3.19 -20.61
CA SER A 32 -3.09 2.16 -21.69
C SER A 32 -1.77 1.38 -21.78
N ASP A 33 -0.63 2.00 -21.46
CA ASP A 33 0.70 1.38 -21.40
C ASP A 33 1.55 2.03 -20.29
N PRO A 34 1.44 1.57 -19.05
CA PRO A 34 2.20 2.16 -17.93
C PRO A 34 3.73 2.10 -18.11
N SER A 35 4.24 1.15 -18.93
CA SER A 35 5.66 1.04 -19.21
C SER A 35 6.21 2.24 -20.01
N GLN A 36 5.37 2.96 -20.76
CA GLN A 36 5.78 4.15 -21.49
C GLN A 36 6.16 5.29 -20.53
N ALA A 37 5.31 5.58 -19.54
CA ALA A 37 5.62 6.61 -18.54
C ALA A 37 6.90 6.30 -17.75
N VAL A 38 7.18 5.01 -17.49
CA VAL A 38 8.43 4.57 -16.86
C VAL A 38 9.64 4.93 -17.73
N LEU A 39 9.62 4.59 -19.02
CA LEU A 39 10.74 4.88 -19.93
C LEU A 39 10.95 6.38 -20.14
N ASP A 40 9.86 7.13 -20.31
CA ASP A 40 9.92 8.57 -20.47
C ASP A 40 10.51 9.25 -19.21
N GLY A 41 10.12 8.75 -18.03
CA GLY A 41 10.70 9.18 -16.75
C GLY A 41 12.19 8.89 -16.65
N LEU A 42 12.63 7.69 -17.01
CA LEU A 42 14.06 7.33 -17.02
C LEU A 42 14.88 8.21 -17.94
N LYS A 43 14.39 8.51 -19.15
CA LYS A 43 15.06 9.39 -20.12
C LYS A 43 15.20 10.81 -19.58
N GLN A 44 14.13 11.36 -19.02
CA GLN A 44 14.09 12.75 -18.56
C GLN A 44 14.90 12.96 -17.27
N ILE A 45 14.92 11.99 -16.35
CA ILE A 45 15.70 12.08 -15.10
C ILE A 45 17.21 11.85 -15.32
N GLY A 46 17.63 11.59 -16.55
CA GLY A 46 19.04 11.48 -16.93
C GLY A 46 19.66 10.09 -16.75
N ALA A 47 18.85 9.03 -16.78
CA ALA A 47 19.34 7.65 -16.67
C ALA A 47 20.40 7.29 -17.76
N GLY A 48 20.33 7.90 -18.94
CA GLY A 48 21.29 7.71 -20.02
C GLY A 48 22.62 8.46 -19.87
N GLN A 49 22.78 9.34 -18.88
CA GLN A 49 24.02 10.12 -18.65
C GLN A 49 24.96 9.43 -17.65
N THR A 50 24.65 8.23 -17.21
CA THR A 50 25.52 7.48 -16.29
C THR A 50 26.80 7.04 -17.03
N ASN A 51 27.95 7.27 -16.41
CA ASN A 51 29.22 6.68 -16.88
C ASN A 51 29.06 5.17 -17.03
N SER A 52 29.57 4.60 -18.10
CA SER A 52 29.46 3.19 -18.54
C SER A 52 29.88 2.11 -17.52
N SER A 53 30.29 2.51 -16.32
CA SER A 53 30.71 1.62 -15.23
C SER A 53 29.66 1.41 -14.11
N GLN A 54 28.56 2.17 -14.07
CA GLN A 54 27.52 2.02 -13.03
C GLN A 54 26.29 1.33 -13.60
N SER A 55 25.93 0.16 -13.02
CA SER A 55 24.67 -0.52 -13.33
C SER A 55 23.47 0.34 -12.87
N LEU A 56 22.47 0.47 -13.75
CA LEU A 56 21.19 1.12 -13.42
C LEU A 56 20.26 0.11 -12.73
N ASN A 57 19.73 0.46 -11.56
CA ASN A 57 18.68 -0.29 -10.90
C ASN A 57 17.41 0.54 -10.87
N VAL A 58 16.37 0.08 -11.58
CA VAL A 58 15.04 0.68 -11.63
C VAL A 58 14.17 0.00 -10.59
N LEU A 59 13.70 0.77 -9.61
CA LEU A 59 12.79 0.30 -8.56
C LEU A 59 11.39 0.75 -8.91
N HIS A 60 10.47 -0.20 -9.12
CA HIS A 60 9.16 0.10 -9.66
C HIS A 60 8.03 -0.20 -8.68
N GLY A 61 7.23 0.83 -8.36
CA GLY A 61 5.91 0.71 -7.73
C GLY A 61 4.83 0.65 -8.82
N THR A 62 4.01 -0.39 -8.81
CA THR A 62 3.00 -0.61 -9.84
C THR A 62 1.59 -0.69 -9.30
N THR A 63 0.64 -0.06 -9.97
CA THR A 63 -0.79 -0.20 -9.68
C THR A 63 -1.49 -1.28 -10.51
N VAL A 64 -0.77 -1.94 -11.43
CA VAL A 64 -1.37 -2.91 -12.37
C VAL A 64 -2.09 -4.04 -11.65
N GLY A 65 -1.46 -4.63 -10.61
CA GLY A 65 -2.08 -5.70 -9.82
C GLY A 65 -3.33 -5.24 -9.06
N THR A 66 -3.24 -4.08 -8.42
CA THR A 66 -4.36 -3.49 -7.67
C THR A 66 -5.53 -3.14 -8.59
N ASN A 67 -5.26 -2.48 -9.72
CA ASN A 67 -6.29 -2.12 -10.69
C ASN A 67 -6.94 -3.37 -11.31
N THR A 68 -6.16 -4.40 -11.65
CA THR A 68 -6.68 -5.68 -12.14
C THR A 68 -7.68 -6.30 -11.16
N MET A 69 -7.40 -6.24 -9.86
CA MET A 69 -8.32 -6.72 -8.81
C MET A 69 -9.59 -5.87 -8.70
N LEU A 70 -9.45 -4.55 -8.70
CA LEU A 70 -10.57 -3.60 -8.54
C LEU A 70 -11.50 -3.61 -9.75
N GLU A 71 -10.94 -3.61 -10.96
CA GLU A 71 -11.66 -3.59 -12.23
C GLU A 71 -12.17 -4.97 -12.67
N ARG A 72 -11.77 -6.04 -11.97
CA ARG A 72 -12.14 -7.42 -12.30
C ARG A 72 -11.71 -7.83 -13.73
N THR A 73 -10.52 -7.41 -14.16
CA THR A 73 -9.98 -7.64 -15.51
C THR A 73 -8.84 -8.67 -15.54
N GLY A 74 -8.74 -9.56 -14.56
CA GLY A 74 -7.73 -10.61 -14.52
C GLY A 74 -8.05 -11.83 -15.38
N ALA A 75 -7.22 -12.86 -15.28
CA ALA A 75 -7.29 -14.06 -16.07
C ALA A 75 -8.51 -14.95 -15.75
N CYS A 76 -8.94 -15.74 -16.72
CA CYS A 76 -9.82 -16.87 -16.50
C CYS A 76 -9.06 -18.00 -15.78
N VAL A 77 -9.41 -18.29 -14.52
CA VAL A 77 -8.65 -19.21 -13.64
C VAL A 77 -9.38 -20.53 -13.48
N ALA A 78 -8.68 -21.64 -13.73
CA ALA A 78 -9.09 -22.98 -13.27
C ALA A 78 -8.63 -23.19 -11.82
N PHE A 79 -9.54 -23.53 -10.93
CA PHE A 79 -9.25 -23.87 -9.53
C PHE A 79 -9.25 -25.38 -9.36
N VAL A 80 -8.11 -25.91 -8.93
CA VAL A 80 -7.90 -27.35 -8.69
C VAL A 80 -7.72 -27.59 -7.20
N THR A 81 -8.55 -28.45 -6.64
CA THR A 81 -8.55 -28.78 -5.21
C THR A 81 -8.85 -30.26 -4.97
N THR A 82 -8.81 -30.71 -3.73
CA THR A 82 -9.21 -32.05 -3.32
C THR A 82 -10.67 -32.31 -3.68
N ALA A 83 -10.97 -33.46 -4.25
CA ALA A 83 -12.34 -33.85 -4.64
C ALA A 83 -13.33 -33.75 -3.48
N GLY A 84 -14.48 -33.12 -3.73
CA GLY A 84 -15.51 -32.80 -2.73
C GLY A 84 -15.30 -31.47 -2.02
N PHE A 85 -14.23 -30.68 -2.34
CA PHE A 85 -13.96 -29.37 -1.75
C PHE A 85 -13.92 -28.26 -2.80
N GLU A 86 -14.46 -28.48 -3.98
CA GLU A 86 -14.45 -27.54 -5.11
C GLU A 86 -15.16 -26.22 -4.76
N ASP A 87 -16.19 -26.28 -3.93
CA ASP A 87 -16.99 -25.11 -3.54
C ASP A 87 -16.43 -24.34 -2.33
N THR A 88 -15.33 -24.79 -1.71
CA THR A 88 -14.70 -24.11 -0.57
C THR A 88 -14.43 -22.64 -0.85
N ILE A 89 -13.94 -22.32 -2.06
CA ILE A 89 -13.63 -20.96 -2.48
C ILE A 89 -14.88 -20.06 -2.61
N ALA A 90 -16.04 -20.63 -2.90
CA ALA A 90 -17.30 -19.89 -3.01
C ALA A 90 -18.04 -19.81 -1.66
N ILE A 91 -17.95 -20.86 -0.83
CA ILE A 91 -18.54 -20.88 0.50
C ILE A 91 -17.85 -19.88 1.42
N GLY A 92 -16.52 -19.82 1.34
CA GLY A 92 -15.71 -18.92 2.14
C GLY A 92 -15.95 -19.06 3.64
N ARG A 93 -15.90 -17.97 4.38
CA ARG A 93 -16.16 -17.92 5.83
C ARG A 93 -17.65 -17.75 6.16
N GLN A 94 -18.52 -17.63 5.16
CA GLN A 94 -19.96 -17.35 5.32
C GLN A 94 -20.26 -16.09 6.15
N THR A 95 -19.29 -15.17 6.22
CA THR A 95 -19.42 -13.92 6.95
C THR A 95 -20.23 -12.95 6.11
N ARG A 96 -21.34 -12.44 6.65
CA ARG A 96 -22.15 -11.43 5.97
C ARG A 96 -21.46 -10.07 6.07
N SER A 97 -21.34 -9.38 4.96
CA SER A 97 -20.80 -8.00 4.92
C SER A 97 -21.71 -7.00 5.66
N ARG A 98 -23.02 -7.31 5.74
CA ARG A 98 -24.04 -6.53 6.46
C ARG A 98 -24.95 -7.49 7.23
N LEU A 99 -24.80 -7.53 8.54
CA LEU A 99 -25.51 -8.50 9.42
C LEU A 99 -27.04 -8.43 9.34
N TYR A 100 -27.58 -7.21 9.16
CA TYR A 100 -29.04 -6.94 9.17
C TYR A 100 -29.60 -6.66 7.78
N ASP A 101 -28.82 -6.87 6.71
CA ASP A 101 -29.27 -6.72 5.33
C ASP A 101 -29.64 -8.09 4.74
N TRP A 102 -30.95 -8.34 4.61
CA TRP A 102 -31.46 -9.59 4.03
C TRP A 102 -31.16 -9.74 2.53
N PHE A 103 -30.83 -8.62 1.86
CA PHE A 103 -30.54 -8.53 0.43
C PHE A 103 -29.08 -8.20 0.17
N ALA A 104 -28.20 -8.41 1.19
CA ALA A 104 -26.77 -8.19 0.98
C ALA A 104 -26.28 -9.03 -0.22
N PRO A 105 -25.53 -8.42 -1.15
CA PRO A 105 -25.03 -9.15 -2.31
C PRO A 105 -24.12 -10.29 -1.85
N VAL A 106 -24.26 -11.44 -2.53
CA VAL A 106 -23.36 -12.57 -2.33
C VAL A 106 -21.95 -12.15 -2.74
N PRO A 107 -20.91 -12.46 -1.95
CA PRO A 107 -19.53 -12.18 -2.35
C PRO A 107 -19.22 -12.77 -3.71
N VAL A 108 -18.63 -11.99 -4.59
CA VAL A 108 -18.26 -12.44 -5.95
C VAL A 108 -17.05 -13.37 -5.85
N CYS A 109 -17.23 -14.63 -6.24
CA CYS A 109 -16.13 -15.58 -6.41
C CYS A 109 -15.40 -15.30 -7.72
N LEU A 110 -14.05 -15.29 -7.70
CA LEU A 110 -13.23 -15.10 -8.92
C LEU A 110 -13.31 -16.29 -9.87
N VAL A 111 -13.62 -17.48 -9.33
CA VAL A 111 -13.68 -18.71 -10.12
C VAL A 111 -15.13 -19.18 -10.22
N PRO A 112 -15.74 -19.15 -11.40
CA PRO A 112 -17.07 -19.70 -11.62
C PRO A 112 -17.09 -21.21 -11.41
N LYS A 113 -18.27 -21.78 -11.18
CA LYS A 113 -18.42 -23.20 -10.79
C LYS A 113 -17.83 -24.15 -11.82
N GLU A 114 -17.96 -23.83 -13.08
CA GLU A 114 -17.53 -24.64 -14.24
C GLU A 114 -16.01 -24.78 -14.35
N LEU A 115 -15.27 -23.90 -13.64
CA LEU A 115 -13.81 -23.88 -13.64
C LEU A 115 -13.21 -24.41 -12.33
N ARG A 116 -14.00 -25.13 -11.53
CA ARG A 116 -13.54 -25.78 -10.28
C ARG A 116 -13.43 -27.27 -10.49
N PHE A 117 -12.25 -27.83 -10.25
CA PHE A 117 -11.93 -29.22 -10.53
C PHE A 117 -11.44 -29.94 -9.27
N GLY A 118 -12.03 -31.08 -8.96
CA GLY A 118 -11.61 -31.95 -7.86
C GLY A 118 -10.62 -33.02 -8.33
N VAL A 119 -9.59 -33.24 -7.51
CA VAL A 119 -8.59 -34.33 -7.68
C VAL A 119 -8.86 -35.38 -6.64
N PRO A 120 -8.93 -36.68 -7.01
CA PRO A 120 -9.08 -37.79 -6.05
C PRO A 120 -7.78 -37.97 -5.27
N GLU A 121 -7.62 -37.20 -4.23
CA GLU A 121 -6.48 -37.26 -3.29
C GLU A 121 -6.97 -37.06 -1.85
N ARG A 122 -6.14 -37.50 -0.90
CA ARG A 122 -6.35 -37.21 0.51
C ARG A 122 -5.02 -37.21 1.26
N VAL A 123 -4.72 -36.10 1.92
CA VAL A 123 -3.66 -35.96 2.91
C VAL A 123 -4.31 -35.77 4.29
N SER A 124 -3.78 -36.43 5.32
CA SER A 124 -4.24 -36.23 6.70
C SER A 124 -3.69 -34.95 7.32
N ALA A 125 -4.22 -34.57 8.48
CA ALA A 125 -3.72 -33.41 9.23
C ALA A 125 -2.25 -33.57 9.68
N ASP A 126 -1.79 -34.80 9.84
CA ASP A 126 -0.40 -35.14 10.20
C ASP A 126 0.55 -35.25 8.99
N GLY A 127 0.01 -34.99 7.78
CA GLY A 127 0.76 -35.03 6.54
C GLY A 127 0.93 -36.43 5.93
N GLU A 128 0.19 -37.45 6.41
CA GLU A 128 0.17 -38.79 5.80
C GLU A 128 -0.65 -38.76 4.50
N ILE A 129 -0.14 -39.35 3.43
CA ILE A 129 -0.87 -39.49 2.15
C ILE A 129 -1.75 -40.71 2.25
N LEU A 130 -3.06 -40.49 2.42
CA LEU A 130 -4.07 -41.56 2.50
C LEU A 130 -4.55 -42.00 1.12
N LEU A 131 -4.58 -41.08 0.16
CA LEU A 131 -4.96 -41.35 -1.23
C LEU A 131 -4.12 -40.43 -2.15
N SER A 132 -3.55 -41.00 -3.19
CA SER A 132 -2.79 -40.27 -4.21
C SER A 132 -3.46 -40.48 -5.57
N PRO A 133 -3.57 -39.40 -6.41
CA PRO A 133 -4.17 -39.54 -7.74
C PRO A 133 -3.35 -40.50 -8.63
N SER A 134 -4.03 -41.30 -9.43
CA SER A 134 -3.39 -42.11 -10.46
C SER A 134 -2.93 -41.26 -11.65
N GLU A 135 -2.10 -41.83 -12.54
CA GLU A 135 -1.69 -41.14 -13.79
C GLU A 135 -2.90 -40.89 -14.70
N GLU A 136 -3.91 -41.74 -14.66
CA GLU A 136 -5.17 -41.60 -15.40
C GLU A 136 -6.00 -40.44 -14.86
N ASP A 137 -6.06 -40.27 -13.52
CA ASP A 137 -6.73 -39.12 -12.89
C ASP A 137 -6.06 -37.81 -13.28
N LEU A 138 -4.71 -37.79 -13.28
CA LEU A 138 -3.93 -36.61 -13.68
C LEU A 138 -4.12 -36.28 -15.18
N ALA A 139 -4.11 -37.28 -16.04
CA ALA A 139 -4.38 -37.07 -17.47
C ALA A 139 -5.78 -36.51 -17.73
N ALA A 140 -6.80 -37.11 -17.07
CA ALA A 140 -8.17 -36.61 -17.17
C ALA A 140 -8.35 -35.18 -16.63
N LEU A 141 -7.61 -34.83 -15.57
CA LEU A 141 -7.58 -33.44 -15.06
C LEU A 141 -7.01 -32.49 -16.09
N VAL A 142 -5.87 -32.85 -16.70
CA VAL A 142 -5.21 -32.02 -17.74
C VAL A 142 -6.17 -31.78 -18.91
N GLU A 143 -6.84 -32.81 -19.42
CA GLU A 143 -7.83 -32.67 -20.49
C GLU A 143 -8.99 -31.73 -20.12
N LYS A 144 -9.53 -31.85 -18.90
CA LYS A 144 -10.61 -30.99 -18.39
C LYS A 144 -10.17 -29.53 -18.32
N VAL A 145 -8.98 -29.26 -17.76
CA VAL A 145 -8.44 -27.91 -17.64
C VAL A 145 -8.15 -27.33 -19.01
N GLN A 146 -7.55 -28.10 -19.92
CA GLN A 146 -7.28 -27.67 -21.29
C GLN A 146 -8.57 -27.33 -22.04
N GLY A 147 -9.62 -28.16 -21.91
CA GLY A 147 -10.92 -27.94 -22.52
C GLY A 147 -11.74 -26.79 -21.93
N SER A 148 -11.36 -26.30 -20.74
CA SER A 148 -12.09 -25.23 -20.04
C SER A 148 -11.80 -23.82 -20.55
N GLY A 149 -10.74 -23.63 -21.35
CA GLY A 149 -10.29 -22.31 -21.80
C GLY A 149 -9.66 -21.44 -20.73
N ALA A 150 -9.22 -22.04 -19.59
CA ALA A 150 -8.54 -21.30 -18.55
C ALA A 150 -7.20 -20.75 -19.04
N GLU A 151 -6.89 -19.52 -18.61
CA GLU A 151 -5.64 -18.81 -18.93
C GLU A 151 -4.57 -19.00 -17.84
N ALA A 152 -4.98 -19.48 -16.66
CA ALA A 152 -4.10 -19.79 -15.53
C ALA A 152 -4.73 -20.84 -14.62
N VAL A 153 -3.91 -21.53 -13.84
CA VAL A 153 -4.35 -22.55 -12.88
C VAL A 153 -3.95 -22.18 -11.46
N ALA A 154 -4.89 -22.31 -10.52
CA ALA A 154 -4.64 -22.25 -9.07
C ALA A 154 -4.85 -23.63 -8.46
N ILE A 155 -3.84 -24.18 -7.78
CA ILE A 155 -3.89 -25.47 -7.09
C ILE A 155 -3.85 -25.24 -5.58
N SER A 156 -4.84 -25.76 -4.85
CA SER A 156 -4.86 -25.73 -3.39
C SER A 156 -5.49 -27.01 -2.84
N LEU A 157 -4.66 -28.00 -2.57
CA LEU A 157 -5.09 -29.27 -2.02
C LEU A 157 -5.16 -29.21 -0.48
N LEU A 158 -6.05 -30.01 0.13
CA LEU A 158 -6.14 -30.08 1.58
C LEU A 158 -4.82 -30.52 2.20
N PHE A 159 -4.42 -29.85 3.28
CA PHE A 159 -3.19 -30.10 4.01
C PHE A 159 -1.89 -30.10 3.19
N ALA A 160 -1.88 -29.49 2.00
CA ALA A 160 -0.66 -29.32 1.20
C ALA A 160 0.45 -28.55 1.94
N PHE A 161 0.10 -27.75 2.96
CA PHE A 161 1.07 -27.09 3.84
C PHE A 161 1.81 -28.10 4.75
N ALA A 162 1.18 -29.22 5.13
CA ALA A 162 1.79 -30.29 5.92
C ALA A 162 2.60 -31.23 5.05
N ASN A 163 2.06 -31.66 3.91
CA ASN A 163 2.77 -32.48 2.93
C ASN A 163 2.42 -32.03 1.49
N PRO A 164 3.36 -31.39 0.77
CA PRO A 164 3.12 -30.85 -0.56
C PRO A 164 3.31 -31.86 -1.71
N GLU A 165 3.62 -33.13 -1.43
CA GLU A 165 4.03 -34.08 -2.45
C GLU A 165 2.94 -34.33 -3.51
N THR A 166 1.70 -34.52 -3.08
CA THR A 166 0.58 -34.72 -4.02
C THR A 166 0.30 -33.45 -4.83
N GLU A 167 0.37 -32.27 -4.20
CA GLU A 167 0.18 -31.00 -4.91
C GLU A 167 1.29 -30.77 -5.96
N ARG A 168 2.55 -31.15 -5.67
CA ARG A 168 3.66 -31.09 -6.64
C ARG A 168 3.42 -32.02 -7.83
N ARG A 169 2.88 -33.21 -7.63
CA ARG A 169 2.53 -34.12 -8.75
C ARG A 169 1.45 -33.52 -9.64
N VAL A 170 0.41 -32.95 -9.03
CA VAL A 170 -0.67 -32.27 -9.78
C VAL A 170 -0.10 -31.04 -10.53
N GLU A 171 0.76 -30.25 -9.90
CA GLU A 171 1.44 -29.14 -10.53
C GLU A 171 2.29 -29.57 -11.72
N ALA A 172 3.10 -30.63 -11.57
CA ALA A 172 3.94 -31.16 -12.64
C ALA A 172 3.09 -31.61 -13.86
N ALA A 173 1.96 -32.27 -13.61
CA ALA A 173 1.04 -32.69 -14.66
C ALA A 173 0.42 -31.49 -15.40
N LEU A 174 0.00 -30.44 -14.70
CA LEU A 174 -0.65 -29.26 -15.30
C LEU A 174 0.34 -28.31 -15.99
N ASN A 175 1.62 -28.34 -15.64
CA ASN A 175 2.65 -27.51 -16.30
C ASN A 175 2.80 -27.82 -17.80
N ILE A 176 2.38 -29.01 -18.27
CA ILE A 176 2.39 -29.34 -19.70
C ILE A 176 1.48 -28.45 -20.55
N LEU A 177 0.51 -27.78 -19.92
CA LEU A 177 -0.42 -26.87 -20.61
C LEU A 177 0.25 -25.57 -21.08
N GLY A 178 1.44 -25.22 -20.57
CA GLY A 178 2.17 -24.01 -20.95
C GLY A 178 1.52 -22.72 -20.49
N ILE A 179 0.55 -22.78 -19.55
CA ILE A 179 -0.06 -21.61 -18.89
C ILE A 179 0.44 -21.47 -17.45
N PRO A 180 0.37 -20.27 -16.85
CA PRO A 180 0.84 -20.08 -15.46
C PRO A 180 0.11 -20.97 -14.47
N VAL A 181 0.88 -21.70 -13.63
CA VAL A 181 0.37 -22.54 -12.55
C VAL A 181 0.82 -22.02 -11.19
N SER A 182 -0.13 -21.70 -10.33
CA SER A 182 0.07 -21.25 -8.96
C SER A 182 -0.28 -22.37 -7.99
N ALA A 183 0.70 -22.88 -7.24
CA ALA A 183 0.48 -23.94 -6.25
C ALA A 183 0.57 -23.40 -4.82
N SER A 184 -0.38 -23.78 -3.97
CA SER A 184 -0.55 -23.22 -2.62
C SER A 184 0.64 -23.46 -1.70
N HIS A 185 1.35 -24.59 -1.85
CA HIS A 185 2.53 -24.91 -1.07
C HIS A 185 3.74 -23.97 -1.34
N ARG A 186 3.72 -23.21 -2.45
CA ARG A 186 4.71 -22.16 -2.74
C ARG A 186 4.21 -20.78 -2.36
N ILE A 187 2.96 -20.45 -2.72
CA ILE A 187 2.40 -19.11 -2.56
C ILE A 187 2.13 -18.80 -1.08
N LEU A 188 1.47 -19.73 -0.37
CA LEU A 188 1.12 -19.57 1.05
C LEU A 188 1.08 -20.92 1.74
N PRO A 189 2.23 -21.50 2.18
CA PRO A 189 2.29 -22.81 2.85
C PRO A 189 1.80 -22.74 4.30
N GLU A 190 0.59 -22.19 4.49
CA GLU A 190 -0.03 -21.97 5.78
C GLU A 190 -1.39 -22.69 5.88
N PHE A 191 -1.80 -23.02 7.10
CA PHE A 191 -3.14 -23.55 7.36
C PHE A 191 -4.22 -22.53 7.00
N ARG A 192 -5.51 -22.83 7.22
CA ARG A 192 -6.68 -22.05 6.79
C ARG A 192 -6.93 -22.19 5.29
N GLU A 193 -7.64 -23.26 4.95
CA GLU A 193 -7.86 -23.70 3.57
C GLU A 193 -8.44 -22.61 2.66
N TYR A 194 -9.41 -21.82 3.17
CA TYR A 194 -10.05 -20.79 2.38
C TYR A 194 -9.08 -19.63 2.04
N GLU A 195 -8.36 -19.10 3.02
CA GLU A 195 -7.41 -17.99 2.80
C GLU A 195 -6.24 -18.43 1.93
N ARG A 196 -5.77 -19.68 2.08
CA ARG A 196 -4.74 -20.27 1.23
C ARG A 196 -5.23 -20.41 -0.20
N ALA A 197 -6.40 -20.99 -0.42
CA ALA A 197 -7.01 -21.14 -1.73
C ALA A 197 -7.27 -19.78 -2.39
N SER A 198 -7.88 -18.83 -1.65
CA SER A 198 -8.16 -17.48 -2.13
C SER A 198 -6.88 -16.76 -2.58
N THR A 199 -5.82 -16.81 -1.77
CA THR A 199 -4.53 -16.18 -2.10
C THR A 199 -3.90 -16.81 -3.34
N THR A 200 -3.98 -18.13 -3.47
CA THR A 200 -3.46 -18.86 -4.64
C THR A 200 -4.25 -18.53 -5.90
N VAL A 201 -5.56 -18.41 -5.79
CA VAL A 201 -6.43 -17.98 -6.90
C VAL A 201 -6.12 -16.53 -7.31
N VAL A 202 -5.93 -15.62 -6.35
CA VAL A 202 -5.53 -14.23 -6.66
C VAL A 202 -4.18 -14.22 -7.38
N ASN A 203 -3.21 -15.03 -6.94
CA ASN A 203 -1.94 -15.15 -7.64
C ASN A 203 -2.13 -15.57 -9.09
N ALA A 204 -2.85 -16.67 -9.35
CA ALA A 204 -3.14 -17.16 -10.70
C ALA A 204 -3.92 -16.13 -11.55
N TYR A 205 -4.88 -15.43 -10.93
CA TYR A 205 -5.70 -14.39 -11.57
C TYR A 205 -4.87 -13.22 -12.09
N LEU A 206 -3.81 -12.87 -11.39
CA LEU A 206 -2.91 -11.77 -11.73
C LEU A 206 -1.78 -12.18 -12.66
N SER A 207 -1.34 -13.47 -12.62
CA SER A 207 -0.11 -13.93 -13.25
C SER A 207 0.01 -13.59 -14.74
N PRO A 208 -0.93 -13.91 -15.63
CA PRO A 208 -0.73 -13.65 -17.06
C PRO A 208 -0.60 -12.16 -17.42
N ARG A 209 -1.21 -11.28 -16.61
CA ARG A 209 -1.17 -9.84 -16.85
C ARG A 209 0.11 -9.21 -16.32
N ILE A 210 0.48 -9.57 -15.09
CA ILE A 210 1.68 -9.03 -14.42
C ILE A 210 2.95 -9.56 -15.08
N GLU A 211 2.99 -10.86 -15.41
CA GLU A 211 4.12 -11.47 -16.12
C GLU A 211 4.38 -10.74 -17.44
N ARG A 212 3.37 -10.63 -18.31
CA ARG A 212 3.49 -9.90 -19.57
C ARG A 212 3.90 -8.43 -19.40
N TYR A 213 3.41 -7.77 -18.37
CA TYR A 213 3.77 -6.39 -18.07
C TYR A 213 5.23 -6.26 -17.63
N LEU A 214 5.66 -7.06 -16.67
CA LEU A 214 7.02 -7.00 -16.12
C LEU A 214 8.06 -7.45 -17.16
N ASP A 215 7.79 -8.50 -17.92
CA ASP A 215 8.66 -8.96 -19.00
C ASP A 215 8.85 -7.88 -20.06
N ARG A 216 7.75 -7.24 -20.49
CA ARG A 216 7.82 -6.13 -21.45
C ARG A 216 8.61 -4.95 -20.88
N LEU A 217 8.40 -4.60 -19.62
CA LEU A 217 9.10 -3.51 -18.96
C LEU A 217 10.61 -3.80 -18.88
N ASP A 218 10.98 -5.00 -18.42
CA ASP A 218 12.38 -5.43 -18.29
C ASP A 218 13.08 -5.42 -19.64
N GLN A 219 12.46 -6.01 -20.69
CA GLN A 219 12.98 -6.01 -22.06
C GLN A 219 13.19 -4.59 -22.62
N ARG A 220 12.23 -3.68 -22.43
CA ARG A 220 12.33 -2.30 -22.92
C ARG A 220 13.40 -1.52 -22.17
N VAL A 221 13.49 -1.68 -20.86
CA VAL A 221 14.53 -1.06 -20.03
C VAL A 221 15.91 -1.58 -20.43
N ALA A 222 16.08 -2.90 -20.58
CA ALA A 222 17.36 -3.50 -20.99
C ALA A 222 17.79 -3.09 -22.42
N ALA A 223 16.85 -2.90 -23.34
CA ALA A 223 17.13 -2.45 -24.70
C ALA A 223 17.63 -1.00 -24.76
N GLU A 224 17.09 -0.11 -23.90
CA GLU A 224 17.47 1.30 -23.88
C GLU A 224 18.65 1.61 -22.94
N PHE A 225 18.79 0.84 -21.83
CA PHE A 225 19.78 1.05 -20.79
C PHE A 225 20.55 -0.23 -20.53
N THR A 226 21.67 -0.43 -21.22
CA THR A 226 22.49 -1.64 -21.15
C THR A 226 22.92 -1.98 -19.71
N GLY A 227 22.62 -3.19 -19.26
CA GLY A 227 22.93 -3.66 -17.89
C GLY A 227 22.00 -3.13 -16.81
N ALA A 228 20.89 -2.51 -17.19
CA ALA A 228 19.84 -2.12 -16.24
C ALA A 228 19.08 -3.33 -15.71
N ARG A 229 18.63 -3.23 -14.45
CA ARG A 229 17.79 -4.23 -13.76
C ARG A 229 16.52 -3.58 -13.26
N VAL A 230 15.40 -4.30 -13.35
CA VAL A 230 14.12 -3.87 -12.78
C VAL A 230 13.81 -4.68 -11.53
N ASP A 231 13.58 -3.99 -10.43
CA ASP A 231 13.07 -4.54 -9.18
C ASP A 231 11.69 -3.92 -8.87
N VAL A 232 10.85 -4.65 -8.14
CA VAL A 232 9.46 -4.27 -7.89
C VAL A 232 9.19 -4.16 -6.40
N MET A 233 8.42 -3.13 -6.01
CA MET A 233 7.95 -2.95 -4.64
C MET A 233 6.90 -3.99 -4.29
N GLN A 234 7.00 -4.58 -3.09
CA GLN A 234 6.02 -5.51 -2.53
C GLN A 234 5.03 -4.80 -1.61
N SER A 235 3.88 -5.43 -1.43
CA SER A 235 2.86 -5.06 -0.43
C SER A 235 3.40 -5.03 1.01
N SER A 236 4.45 -5.79 1.28
CA SER A 236 5.10 -5.89 2.61
C SER A 236 6.12 -4.78 2.88
N GLY A 237 6.30 -3.83 1.97
CA GLY A 237 7.25 -2.72 2.10
C GLY A 237 8.67 -3.03 1.65
N GLY A 238 8.92 -4.20 1.06
CA GLY A 238 10.24 -4.59 0.54
C GLY A 238 10.31 -4.60 -0.98
N ILE A 239 11.52 -4.72 -1.51
CA ILE A 239 11.81 -4.83 -2.94
C ILE A 239 12.10 -6.30 -3.30
N ILE A 240 11.62 -6.74 -4.47
CA ILE A 240 11.98 -8.02 -5.08
C ILE A 240 12.34 -7.84 -6.56
N ALA A 241 13.11 -8.77 -7.12
CA ALA A 241 13.37 -8.80 -8.56
C ALA A 241 12.07 -8.95 -9.37
N ALA A 242 11.99 -8.30 -10.54
CA ALA A 242 10.82 -8.37 -11.41
C ALA A 242 10.45 -9.82 -11.78
N SER A 243 11.46 -10.70 -12.00
CA SER A 243 11.24 -12.13 -12.27
C SER A 243 10.61 -12.90 -11.10
N ALA A 244 10.85 -12.49 -9.84
CA ALA A 244 10.20 -13.06 -8.67
C ALA A 244 8.76 -12.50 -8.52
N ALA A 245 8.57 -11.20 -8.77
CA ALA A 245 7.27 -10.56 -8.78
C ALA A 245 6.32 -11.14 -9.85
N ALA A 246 6.84 -11.51 -11.02
CA ALA A 246 6.10 -12.17 -12.09
C ALA A 246 5.54 -13.54 -11.65
N LYS A 247 6.29 -14.30 -10.86
CA LYS A 247 5.87 -15.62 -10.33
C LYS A 247 4.89 -15.52 -9.15
N GLU A 248 5.03 -14.47 -8.33
CA GLU A 248 4.22 -14.24 -7.13
C GLU A 248 3.56 -12.85 -7.16
N PRO A 249 2.77 -12.52 -8.22
CA PRO A 249 2.18 -11.20 -8.40
C PRO A 249 1.23 -10.77 -7.27
N VAL A 250 0.68 -11.69 -6.51
CA VAL A 250 -0.12 -11.39 -5.31
C VAL A 250 0.64 -10.52 -4.29
N ARG A 251 1.98 -10.60 -4.27
CA ARG A 251 2.82 -9.79 -3.39
C ARG A 251 3.00 -8.33 -3.85
N THR A 252 2.54 -7.98 -5.06
CA THR A 252 2.66 -6.62 -5.61
C THR A 252 1.37 -5.80 -5.48
N VAL A 253 0.30 -6.40 -4.95
CA VAL A 253 -0.97 -5.71 -4.74
C VAL A 253 -0.81 -4.64 -3.66
N LEU A 254 -1.24 -3.40 -3.90
CA LEU A 254 -1.03 -2.23 -3.02
C LEU A 254 0.46 -1.84 -2.82
N SER A 255 1.31 -2.06 -3.82
CA SER A 255 2.75 -1.74 -3.72
C SER A 255 3.05 -0.23 -3.71
N GLY A 256 2.27 0.61 -4.41
CA GLY A 256 2.41 2.07 -4.36
C GLY A 256 2.19 2.63 -2.94
N PRO A 257 1.04 2.38 -2.30
CA PRO A 257 0.82 2.74 -0.90
C PRO A 257 1.90 2.22 0.05
N ALA A 258 2.42 1.01 -0.19
CA ALA A 258 3.51 0.44 0.62
C ALA A 258 4.79 1.31 0.56
N GLY A 259 5.11 1.87 -0.61
CA GLY A 259 6.18 2.86 -0.76
C GLY A 259 5.95 4.09 0.12
N GLY A 260 4.72 4.63 0.12
CA GLY A 260 4.33 5.75 0.98
C GLY A 260 4.55 5.48 2.46
N VAL A 261 4.19 4.28 2.94
CA VAL A 261 4.44 3.87 4.34
C VAL A 261 5.94 3.87 4.66
N VAL A 262 6.76 3.25 3.79
CA VAL A 262 8.22 3.20 3.99
C VAL A 262 8.81 4.61 4.02
N GLY A 263 8.43 5.46 3.06
CA GLY A 263 8.91 6.85 2.96
C GLY A 263 8.54 7.66 4.20
N ALA A 264 7.28 7.63 4.59
CA ALA A 264 6.80 8.36 5.77
C ALA A 264 7.48 7.89 7.07
N CYS A 265 7.64 6.58 7.27
CA CYS A 265 8.35 6.05 8.44
C CYS A 265 9.82 6.49 8.48
N ARG A 266 10.54 6.43 7.35
CA ARG A 266 11.95 6.81 7.29
C ARG A 266 12.15 8.31 7.54
N VAL A 267 11.32 9.16 6.91
CA VAL A 267 11.41 10.61 7.08
C VAL A 267 11.01 11.04 8.50
N ALA A 268 9.93 10.50 9.03
CA ALA A 268 9.47 10.79 10.39
C ALA A 268 10.51 10.37 11.44
N GLN A 269 11.11 9.18 11.29
CA GLN A 269 12.16 8.69 12.18
C GLN A 269 13.39 9.61 12.16
N SER A 270 13.82 10.09 10.97
CA SER A 270 14.93 11.03 10.84
C SER A 270 14.63 12.35 11.55
N ALA A 271 13.38 12.78 11.56
CA ALA A 271 12.90 14.00 12.24
C ALA A 271 12.61 13.81 13.75
N GLY A 272 12.75 12.58 14.27
CA GLY A 272 12.54 12.26 15.68
C GLY A 272 11.11 11.94 16.08
N PHE A 273 10.23 11.65 15.11
CA PHE A 273 8.86 11.22 15.37
C PHE A 273 8.77 9.70 15.37
N GLU A 274 8.50 9.11 16.52
CA GLU A 274 8.46 7.65 16.70
C GLU A 274 7.06 7.06 16.45
N ARG A 275 6.01 7.81 16.76
CA ARG A 275 4.60 7.39 16.65
C ARG A 275 3.89 8.25 15.62
N ILE A 276 3.51 7.67 14.50
CA ILE A 276 2.90 8.39 13.39
C ILE A 276 1.61 7.74 12.90
N ILE A 277 0.69 8.59 12.47
CA ILE A 277 -0.41 8.22 11.57
C ILE A 277 -0.05 8.79 10.20
N GLY A 278 0.17 7.92 9.22
CA GLY A 278 0.40 8.33 7.85
C GLY A 278 -0.91 8.61 7.12
N PHE A 279 -0.92 9.68 6.35
CA PHE A 279 -2.07 10.14 5.58
C PHE A 279 -1.62 10.50 4.17
N ASP A 280 -1.82 9.59 3.22
CA ASP A 280 -1.52 9.76 1.81
C ASP A 280 -2.79 10.04 1.02
N MET A 281 -2.92 11.23 0.46
CA MET A 281 -4.05 11.55 -0.42
C MET A 281 -3.56 11.79 -1.84
N GLY A 282 -3.88 10.84 -2.71
CA GLY A 282 -3.68 10.92 -4.14
C GLY A 282 -4.87 11.51 -4.91
N GLY A 283 -4.88 11.30 -6.22
CA GLY A 283 -5.99 11.73 -7.08
C GLY A 283 -7.25 10.86 -6.93
N THR A 284 -7.11 9.57 -6.60
CA THR A 284 -8.23 8.60 -6.63
C THR A 284 -8.63 8.09 -5.25
N SER A 285 -7.68 7.99 -4.32
CA SER A 285 -7.87 7.41 -3.00
C SER A 285 -7.08 8.15 -1.94
N THR A 286 -7.40 7.81 -0.70
CA THR A 286 -6.64 8.19 0.49
C THR A 286 -6.24 6.91 1.23
N ASP A 287 -4.96 6.77 1.48
CA ASP A 287 -4.37 5.66 2.21
C ASP A 287 -3.91 6.12 3.58
N VAL A 288 -4.36 5.40 4.62
CA VAL A 288 -4.01 5.72 6.01
C VAL A 288 -3.40 4.49 6.69
N PHE A 289 -2.39 4.73 7.52
CA PHE A 289 -1.72 3.67 8.28
C PHE A 289 -1.22 4.21 9.61
N LEU A 290 -0.87 3.30 10.52
CA LEU A 290 -0.30 3.61 11.82
C LEU A 290 1.06 2.94 11.94
N ALA A 291 2.06 3.67 12.45
CA ALA A 291 3.37 3.13 12.76
C ALA A 291 3.84 3.60 14.14
N ASP A 292 4.42 2.66 14.89
CA ASP A 292 5.05 2.91 16.19
C ASP A 292 6.42 2.25 16.16
N GLN A 293 7.49 3.04 16.17
CA GLN A 293 8.87 2.56 16.05
C GLN A 293 9.28 1.68 17.26
N ALA A 294 8.77 1.99 18.45
CA ALA A 294 9.00 1.17 19.63
C ALA A 294 8.35 -0.23 19.53
N ALA A 295 7.25 -0.33 18.74
CA ALA A 295 6.55 -1.58 18.46
C ALA A 295 7.04 -2.30 17.18
N GLY A 296 8.12 -1.83 16.55
CA GLY A 296 8.69 -2.42 15.32
C GLY A 296 8.30 -1.71 14.02
N GLY A 297 7.76 -0.49 14.10
CA GLY A 297 7.43 0.35 12.95
C GLY A 297 6.02 0.13 12.41
N ALA A 298 5.87 0.15 11.09
CA ALA A 298 4.58 -0.07 10.44
C ALA A 298 4.16 -1.54 10.55
N ARG A 299 2.90 -1.74 10.92
CA ARG A 299 2.35 -3.08 11.16
C ARG A 299 2.19 -3.86 9.86
N LEU A 300 2.56 -5.14 9.90
CA LEU A 300 2.22 -6.11 8.87
C LEU A 300 0.93 -6.86 9.24
N THR A 301 0.09 -7.11 8.27
CA THR A 301 -1.10 -7.96 8.39
C THR A 301 -1.09 -9.07 7.35
N ARG A 302 -1.80 -10.17 7.64
CA ARG A 302 -2.07 -11.28 6.72
C ARG A 302 -3.57 -11.54 6.58
N GLU A 303 -4.34 -10.63 7.09
CA GLU A 303 -5.81 -10.65 7.04
C GLU A 303 -6.32 -9.51 6.15
N SER A 304 -5.54 -9.20 5.09
CA SER A 304 -5.93 -8.16 4.13
C SER A 304 -7.09 -8.64 3.26
N VAL A 305 -8.01 -7.72 2.98
CA VAL A 305 -9.11 -7.95 2.05
C VAL A 305 -9.02 -6.90 0.94
N VAL A 306 -8.76 -7.33 -0.28
CA VAL A 306 -8.66 -6.45 -1.46
C VAL A 306 -9.82 -6.78 -2.40
N ALA A 307 -10.59 -5.77 -2.78
CA ALA A 307 -11.80 -5.93 -3.62
C ALA A 307 -12.77 -7.01 -3.10
N GLY A 308 -12.87 -7.18 -1.77
CA GLY A 308 -13.72 -8.19 -1.12
C GLY A 308 -13.14 -9.60 -1.06
N ILE A 309 -11.86 -9.79 -1.43
CA ILE A 309 -11.20 -11.09 -1.49
C ILE A 309 -10.06 -11.13 -0.47
N PRO A 310 -10.00 -12.15 0.42
CA PRO A 310 -8.93 -12.26 1.40
C PRO A 310 -7.61 -12.67 0.75
N ILE A 311 -6.54 -12.03 1.19
CA ILE A 311 -5.16 -12.27 0.76
C ILE A 311 -4.30 -12.50 2.00
N GLY A 312 -3.66 -13.68 2.09
CA GLY A 312 -2.90 -14.11 3.27
C GLY A 312 -1.39 -13.82 3.22
N VAL A 313 -0.85 -13.26 2.12
CA VAL A 313 0.57 -12.85 2.10
C VAL A 313 0.81 -11.65 3.01
N PRO A 314 2.03 -11.47 3.56
CA PRO A 314 2.35 -10.30 4.35
C PRO A 314 2.13 -9.00 3.56
N MET A 315 1.33 -8.10 4.10
CA MET A 315 1.05 -6.77 3.54
C MET A 315 1.16 -5.73 4.65
N LEU A 316 1.58 -4.51 4.32
CA LEU A 316 1.45 -3.40 5.25
C LEU A 316 -0.02 -3.15 5.57
N ASP A 317 -0.31 -2.87 6.83
CA ASP A 317 -1.68 -2.65 7.31
C ASP A 317 -2.14 -1.23 6.96
N ILE A 318 -2.66 -1.10 5.74
CA ILE A 318 -3.11 0.15 5.15
C ILE A 318 -4.62 0.10 4.99
N TYR A 319 -5.29 1.16 5.40
CA TYR A 319 -6.72 1.34 5.14
C TYR A 319 -6.92 2.37 4.02
N THR A 320 -7.53 1.93 2.93
CA THR A 320 -7.81 2.78 1.77
C THR A 320 -9.25 3.26 1.79
N ALA A 321 -9.43 4.58 1.77
CA ALA A 321 -10.72 5.22 1.54
C ALA A 321 -10.84 5.68 0.08
N GLY A 322 -11.99 5.44 -0.55
CA GLY A 322 -12.28 5.90 -1.92
C GLY A 322 -12.58 7.40 -1.96
N ALA A 323 -11.65 8.20 -1.44
CA ALA A 323 -11.73 9.66 -1.36
C ALA A 323 -10.37 10.24 -1.76
N GLY A 324 -10.30 10.91 -2.89
CA GLY A 324 -9.08 11.54 -3.42
C GLY A 324 -9.39 12.87 -4.07
N GLY A 325 -8.37 13.55 -4.63
CA GLY A 325 -8.54 14.84 -5.29
C GLY A 325 -9.52 14.82 -6.47
N GLY A 326 -9.57 13.72 -7.22
CA GLY A 326 -10.51 13.50 -8.33
C GLY A 326 -11.87 12.93 -7.93
N SER A 327 -12.15 12.74 -6.64
CA SER A 327 -13.46 12.23 -6.20
C SER A 327 -14.58 13.14 -6.61
N ILE A 328 -15.57 12.59 -7.31
CA ILE A 328 -16.65 13.33 -7.95
C ILE A 328 -17.73 13.66 -6.91
N ALA A 329 -18.14 14.91 -6.90
CA ALA A 329 -19.25 15.39 -6.11
C ALA A 329 -20.56 15.32 -6.91
N ARG A 330 -21.64 14.86 -6.26
CA ARG A 330 -22.98 14.78 -6.83
C ARG A 330 -24.05 14.87 -5.75
N PHE A 331 -25.25 15.23 -6.12
CA PHE A 331 -26.42 15.07 -5.26
C PHE A 331 -27.10 13.73 -5.54
N ASP A 332 -27.44 12.99 -4.48
CA ASP A 332 -28.23 11.77 -4.60
C ASP A 332 -29.71 12.07 -4.84
N ALA A 333 -30.53 11.04 -5.05
CA ALA A 333 -31.97 11.18 -5.29
C ALA A 333 -32.72 11.85 -4.14
N GLY A 334 -32.16 11.90 -2.94
CA GLY A 334 -32.71 12.60 -1.78
C GLY A 334 -32.20 14.03 -1.66
N GLY A 335 -31.38 14.52 -2.58
CA GLY A 335 -30.80 15.87 -2.55
C GLY A 335 -29.60 16.00 -1.59
N MET A 336 -29.05 14.90 -1.08
CA MET A 336 -27.87 14.94 -0.23
C MET A 336 -26.57 14.96 -1.05
N LEU A 337 -25.66 15.83 -0.68
CA LEU A 337 -24.32 15.90 -1.29
C LEU A 337 -23.51 14.64 -0.97
N ARG A 338 -23.01 13.98 -2.00
CA ARG A 338 -22.11 12.83 -1.94
C ARG A 338 -20.81 13.16 -2.65
N VAL A 339 -19.70 12.68 -2.11
CA VAL A 339 -18.36 12.81 -2.72
C VAL A 339 -17.74 11.43 -2.81
N GLY A 340 -17.37 11.02 -4.03
CA GLY A 340 -16.92 9.67 -4.30
C GLY A 340 -18.00 8.58 -4.17
N PRO A 341 -17.63 7.29 -4.18
CA PRO A 341 -16.26 6.74 -4.41
C PRO A 341 -15.77 6.87 -5.87
N GLU A 342 -16.65 7.30 -6.79
CA GLU A 342 -16.31 7.51 -8.20
C GLU A 342 -15.30 8.66 -8.34
N SER A 343 -14.25 8.46 -9.13
CA SER A 343 -13.21 9.44 -9.42
C SER A 343 -13.20 9.83 -10.89
N ALA A 344 -12.88 11.09 -11.19
CA ALA A 344 -12.67 11.57 -12.54
C ALA A 344 -11.35 11.02 -13.16
N GLY A 345 -10.48 10.40 -12.35
CA GLY A 345 -9.23 9.82 -12.81
C GLY A 345 -8.27 10.86 -13.43
N ALA A 346 -7.41 10.36 -14.34
CA ALA A 346 -6.56 11.22 -15.16
C ALA A 346 -7.30 11.77 -16.39
N GLU A 347 -8.26 11.00 -16.90
CA GLU A 347 -9.05 11.32 -18.07
C GLU A 347 -10.53 10.96 -17.83
N PRO A 348 -11.44 11.92 -17.95
CA PRO A 348 -11.24 13.32 -18.36
C PRO A 348 -10.56 14.19 -17.28
N GLY A 349 -10.45 13.76 -16.03
CA GLY A 349 -9.88 14.49 -14.90
C GLY A 349 -10.81 15.54 -14.27
N PRO A 350 -10.32 16.30 -13.28
CA PRO A 350 -10.99 17.46 -12.71
C PRO A 350 -11.36 18.51 -13.76
N ILE A 351 -12.39 19.32 -13.50
CA ILE A 351 -12.80 20.43 -14.37
C ILE A 351 -11.63 21.38 -14.63
N CYS A 352 -10.91 21.72 -13.56
CA CYS A 352 -9.78 22.66 -13.62
C CYS A 352 -8.61 22.22 -14.51
N PHE A 353 -8.57 20.94 -14.94
CA PHE A 353 -7.59 20.47 -15.91
C PHE A 353 -8.03 20.73 -17.37
N GLY A 354 -9.18 21.38 -17.59
CA GLY A 354 -9.67 21.81 -18.88
C GLY A 354 -10.42 20.75 -19.70
N ARG A 355 -10.57 19.51 -19.19
CA ARG A 355 -11.26 18.41 -19.87
C ARG A 355 -12.43 17.83 -19.08
N GLY A 356 -12.41 17.99 -17.77
CA GLY A 356 -13.45 17.52 -16.86
C GLY A 356 -14.74 18.35 -16.97
N THR A 357 -15.86 17.71 -16.63
CA THR A 357 -17.18 18.36 -16.60
C THR A 357 -17.93 18.10 -15.30
N ARG A 358 -17.38 17.28 -14.41
CA ARG A 358 -18.01 16.90 -13.14
C ARG A 358 -17.18 17.46 -11.97
N PRO A 359 -17.81 18.14 -10.99
CA PRO A 359 -17.12 18.72 -9.84
C PRO A 359 -16.34 17.68 -9.04
N THR A 360 -15.12 18.04 -8.68
CA THR A 360 -14.24 17.19 -7.86
C THR A 360 -13.72 17.92 -6.63
N VAL A 361 -13.02 17.20 -5.73
CA VAL A 361 -12.36 17.78 -4.57
C VAL A 361 -11.26 18.75 -4.99
N THR A 362 -10.54 18.49 -6.10
CA THR A 362 -9.53 19.41 -6.63
C THR A 362 -10.14 20.72 -7.09
N ASP A 363 -11.30 20.68 -7.78
CA ASP A 363 -12.03 21.85 -8.21
C ASP A 363 -12.51 22.67 -7.01
N ALA A 364 -13.00 22.02 -5.97
CA ALA A 364 -13.39 22.66 -4.73
C ALA A 364 -12.21 23.38 -4.04
N ASN A 365 -11.04 22.74 -3.95
CA ASN A 365 -9.85 23.38 -3.39
C ASN A 365 -9.38 24.58 -4.23
N LEU A 366 -9.46 24.51 -5.56
CA LEU A 366 -9.12 25.63 -6.43
C LEU A 366 -10.07 26.81 -6.20
N LEU A 367 -11.38 26.57 -6.21
CA LEU A 367 -12.39 27.63 -6.03
C LEU A 367 -12.31 28.30 -4.65
N LEU A 368 -11.87 27.55 -3.63
CA LEU A 368 -11.66 28.07 -2.27
C LEU A 368 -10.29 28.73 -2.07
N GLY A 369 -9.50 28.91 -3.15
CA GLY A 369 -8.20 29.60 -3.12
C GLY A 369 -7.04 28.76 -2.52
N ARG A 370 -7.25 27.47 -2.25
CA ARG A 370 -6.26 26.56 -1.65
C ARG A 370 -5.26 25.97 -2.65
N LEU A 371 -5.49 26.19 -3.95
CA LEU A 371 -4.57 25.88 -5.04
C LEU A 371 -4.24 27.13 -5.82
N ASP A 372 -2.99 27.23 -6.28
CA ASP A 372 -2.55 28.33 -7.13
C ASP A 372 -2.71 27.91 -8.60
N PRO A 373 -3.59 28.59 -9.38
CA PRO A 373 -3.85 28.22 -10.78
C PRO A 373 -2.61 28.29 -11.68
N ASP A 374 -1.67 29.18 -11.37
CA ASP A 374 -0.48 29.41 -12.22
C ASP A 374 0.76 28.64 -11.77
N SER A 375 0.78 28.09 -10.55
CA SER A 375 1.95 27.41 -9.98
C SER A 375 1.82 25.88 -9.90
N PHE A 376 0.72 25.32 -10.40
CA PHE A 376 0.49 23.88 -10.33
C PHE A 376 1.53 23.11 -11.15
N LEU A 377 2.16 22.09 -10.53
CA LEU A 377 3.32 21.37 -11.07
C LEU A 377 4.45 22.32 -11.53
N GLY A 378 4.80 23.29 -10.69
CA GLY A 378 5.84 24.26 -10.99
C GLY A 378 5.52 25.19 -12.18
N GLY A 379 4.23 25.35 -12.49
CA GLY A 379 3.76 26.13 -13.65
C GLY A 379 3.64 25.32 -14.94
N GLY A 380 3.91 24.02 -14.89
CA GLY A 380 3.76 23.14 -16.07
C GLY A 380 2.31 22.89 -16.50
N VAL A 381 1.36 23.10 -15.59
CA VAL A 381 -0.09 22.98 -15.85
C VAL A 381 -0.80 24.20 -15.27
N ARG A 382 -1.51 24.93 -16.10
CA ARG A 382 -2.38 26.03 -15.67
C ARG A 382 -3.77 25.48 -15.38
N LEU A 383 -4.29 25.78 -14.18
CA LEU A 383 -5.63 25.38 -13.80
C LEU A 383 -6.67 26.41 -14.28
N ASP A 384 -7.76 25.94 -14.88
CA ASP A 384 -8.84 26.80 -15.39
C ASP A 384 -9.85 27.13 -14.30
N LEU A 385 -9.62 28.26 -13.63
CA LEU A 385 -10.50 28.76 -12.56
C LEU A 385 -11.87 29.21 -13.11
N GLU A 386 -11.90 29.86 -14.30
CA GLU A 386 -13.15 30.39 -14.87
C GLU A 386 -14.10 29.27 -15.27
N GLN A 387 -13.59 28.24 -15.95
CA GLN A 387 -14.38 27.06 -16.25
C GLN A 387 -14.86 26.35 -14.98
N THR A 388 -13.97 26.22 -13.98
CA THR A 388 -14.32 25.60 -12.69
C THR A 388 -15.45 26.33 -12.00
N GLU A 389 -15.39 27.66 -11.91
CA GLU A 389 -16.42 28.47 -11.28
C GLU A 389 -17.77 28.34 -11.99
N ARG A 390 -17.78 28.38 -13.32
CA ARG A 390 -19.00 28.22 -14.13
C ARG A 390 -19.64 26.86 -13.92
N GLU A 391 -18.89 25.78 -14.11
CA GLU A 391 -19.40 24.41 -13.99
C GLU A 391 -19.84 24.09 -12.53
N MET A 392 -19.10 24.55 -11.53
CA MET A 392 -19.47 24.43 -10.12
C MET A 392 -20.76 25.22 -9.81
N HIS A 393 -20.94 26.39 -10.43
CA HIS A 393 -22.18 27.18 -10.28
C HIS A 393 -23.38 26.43 -10.85
N ASP A 394 -23.25 25.84 -12.03
CA ASP A 394 -24.34 25.15 -12.72
C ASP A 394 -24.76 23.86 -12.00
N GLN A 395 -23.81 23.22 -11.28
CA GLN A 395 -24.02 21.93 -10.61
C GLN A 395 -24.20 22.03 -9.09
N LYS A 396 -24.28 23.23 -8.51
CA LYS A 396 -24.44 23.44 -7.04
C LYS A 396 -25.79 23.00 -6.45
N GLY A 397 -26.72 22.55 -7.29
CA GLY A 397 -28.05 22.12 -6.84
C GLY A 397 -28.82 23.25 -6.15
N SER A 398 -29.38 22.99 -4.97
CA SER A 398 -30.15 23.96 -4.17
C SER A 398 -29.28 24.89 -3.31
N LEU A 399 -27.96 24.76 -3.33
CA LEU A 399 -27.07 25.63 -2.57
C LEU A 399 -27.00 27.03 -3.19
N LYS A 400 -26.76 28.04 -2.34
CA LYS A 400 -26.85 29.46 -2.75
C LYS A 400 -25.72 29.85 -3.70
N THR A 401 -24.49 29.41 -3.38
CA THR A 401 -23.28 29.82 -4.10
C THR A 401 -22.40 28.59 -4.46
N SER A 402 -21.54 28.75 -5.47
CA SER A 402 -20.48 27.78 -5.79
C SER A 402 -19.47 27.60 -4.64
N VAL A 403 -19.23 28.66 -3.85
CA VAL A 403 -18.37 28.60 -2.67
C VAL A 403 -18.97 27.70 -1.57
N GLU A 404 -20.29 27.85 -1.31
CA GLU A 404 -21.00 26.98 -0.36
C GLU A 404 -20.95 25.50 -0.82
N PHE A 405 -21.08 25.27 -2.12
CA PHE A 405 -20.95 23.94 -2.72
C PHE A 405 -19.54 23.38 -2.55
N ALA A 406 -18.50 24.15 -2.89
CA ALA A 406 -17.11 23.77 -2.71
C ALA A 406 -16.76 23.47 -1.24
N ALA A 407 -17.17 24.32 -0.31
CA ALA A 407 -16.99 24.08 1.13
C ALA A 407 -17.73 22.81 1.60
N GLY A 408 -18.94 22.57 1.05
CA GLY A 408 -19.69 21.34 1.29
C GLY A 408 -18.97 20.09 0.82
N ILE A 409 -18.36 20.11 -0.36
CA ILE A 409 -17.55 19.01 -0.90
C ILE A 409 -16.40 18.68 0.05
N LEU A 410 -15.65 19.71 0.53
CA LEU A 410 -14.53 19.48 1.43
C LEU A 410 -14.98 18.90 2.77
N ARG A 411 -16.08 19.40 3.36
CA ARG A 411 -16.63 18.83 4.61
C ARG A 411 -17.00 17.36 4.48
N VAL A 412 -17.64 16.98 3.37
CA VAL A 412 -18.03 15.58 3.14
C VAL A 412 -16.80 14.69 3.00
N VAL A 413 -15.82 15.08 2.20
CA VAL A 413 -14.62 14.26 1.98
C VAL A 413 -13.76 14.17 3.24
N GLU A 414 -13.58 15.25 3.99
CA GLU A 414 -12.82 15.29 5.25
C GLU A 414 -13.47 14.41 6.33
N THR A 415 -14.80 14.35 6.40
CA THR A 415 -15.51 13.41 7.29
C THR A 415 -15.22 11.96 6.93
N GLY A 416 -15.14 11.63 5.64
CA GLY A 416 -14.75 10.31 5.17
C GLY A 416 -13.30 9.94 5.54
N MET A 417 -12.38 10.89 5.41
CA MET A 417 -10.97 10.74 5.77
C MET A 417 -10.77 10.61 7.29
N GLU A 418 -11.49 11.42 8.07
CA GLU A 418 -11.52 11.33 9.53
C GLU A 418 -11.94 9.92 9.98
N LYS A 419 -13.00 9.37 9.37
CA LYS A 419 -13.45 8.01 9.63
C LYS A 419 -12.36 6.99 9.30
N ALA A 420 -11.64 7.15 8.20
CA ALA A 420 -10.54 6.25 7.83
C ALA A 420 -9.43 6.25 8.89
N ILE A 421 -9.05 7.42 9.41
CA ILE A 421 -8.06 7.54 10.49
C ILE A 421 -8.59 6.90 11.79
N ARG A 422 -9.87 7.05 12.11
CA ARG A 422 -10.50 6.41 13.29
C ARG A 422 -10.44 4.88 13.22
N VAL A 423 -10.66 4.30 12.04
CA VAL A 423 -10.60 2.84 11.81
C VAL A 423 -9.23 2.27 12.17
N ILE A 424 -8.14 2.94 11.78
CA ILE A 424 -6.78 2.45 12.06
C ILE A 424 -6.25 2.81 13.44
N SER A 425 -6.86 3.76 14.13
CA SER A 425 -6.44 4.23 15.45
C SER A 425 -7.45 3.85 16.53
N ILE A 426 -8.52 4.61 16.69
CA ILE A 426 -9.48 4.47 17.81
C ILE A 426 -10.13 3.08 17.84
N GLU A 427 -10.60 2.56 16.69
CA GLU A 427 -11.23 1.24 16.62
C GLU A 427 -10.25 0.10 16.95
N ARG A 428 -8.93 0.37 16.89
CA ARG A 428 -7.88 -0.58 17.26
C ARG A 428 -7.27 -0.31 18.65
N GLY A 429 -7.84 0.63 19.40
CA GLY A 429 -7.45 0.92 20.77
C GLY A 429 -6.28 1.91 20.90
N TYR A 430 -5.91 2.61 19.83
CA TYR A 430 -4.89 3.66 19.87
C TYR A 430 -5.51 5.04 20.04
N ASP A 431 -4.89 5.87 20.88
CA ASP A 431 -5.27 7.27 21.03
C ASP A 431 -4.55 8.14 19.99
N PRO A 432 -5.23 8.73 19.00
CA PRO A 432 -4.58 9.53 17.97
C PRO A 432 -3.85 10.76 18.51
N ARG A 433 -4.17 11.23 19.71
CA ARG A 433 -3.49 12.36 20.36
C ARG A 433 -2.03 12.09 20.71
N GLU A 434 -1.64 10.81 20.80
CA GLU A 434 -0.27 10.38 21.05
C GLU A 434 0.59 10.24 19.79
N PHE A 435 0.02 10.56 18.62
CA PHE A 435 0.66 10.38 17.32
C PHE A 435 0.85 11.73 16.61
N THR A 436 1.82 11.76 15.70
CA THR A 436 1.98 12.84 14.74
C THR A 436 1.32 12.45 13.42
N LEU A 437 0.50 13.34 12.85
CA LEU A 437 -0.10 13.11 11.52
C LEU A 437 0.92 13.45 10.44
N VAL A 438 1.44 12.46 9.73
CA VAL A 438 2.36 12.66 8.59
C VAL A 438 1.53 12.71 7.32
N ALA A 439 1.36 13.91 6.77
CA ALA A 439 0.52 14.16 5.60
C ALA A 439 1.36 14.27 4.33
N PHE A 440 1.00 13.48 3.33
CA PHE A 440 1.68 13.45 2.05
C PHE A 440 0.73 13.06 0.90
N GLY A 441 1.27 12.78 -0.30
CA GLY A 441 0.48 12.76 -1.52
C GLY A 441 0.18 14.18 -2.02
N GLY A 442 -0.33 14.30 -3.24
CA GLY A 442 -0.60 15.62 -3.86
C GLY A 442 -1.69 16.43 -3.14
N GLY A 443 -2.67 15.75 -2.51
CA GLY A 443 -3.78 16.37 -1.81
C GLY A 443 -3.68 16.36 -0.29
N GLY A 444 -2.87 15.49 0.30
CA GLY A 444 -2.83 15.28 1.75
C GLY A 444 -2.62 16.55 2.58
N PRO A 445 -1.60 17.38 2.27
CA PRO A 445 -1.31 18.57 3.05
C PRO A 445 -2.37 19.68 2.99
N LEU A 446 -3.32 19.63 2.02
CA LEU A 446 -4.45 20.56 1.94
C LEU A 446 -5.47 20.33 3.07
N HIS A 447 -5.59 19.09 3.55
CA HIS A 447 -6.63 18.67 4.51
C HIS A 447 -6.05 18.34 5.89
N ALA A 448 -4.74 18.24 6.02
CA ALA A 448 -4.07 17.69 7.20
C ALA A 448 -4.40 18.43 8.50
N CYS A 449 -4.39 19.77 8.51
CA CYS A 449 -4.67 20.56 9.70
C CYS A 449 -6.14 20.44 10.14
N SER A 450 -7.09 20.37 9.18
CA SER A 450 -8.51 20.15 9.45
C SER A 450 -8.73 18.79 10.12
N LEU A 451 -8.13 17.74 9.59
CA LEU A 451 -8.20 16.37 10.13
C LEU A 451 -7.55 16.27 11.51
N ALA A 452 -6.37 16.86 11.67
CA ALA A 452 -5.67 16.88 12.96
C ALA A 452 -6.49 17.56 14.05
N ARG A 453 -7.14 18.69 13.72
CA ARG A 453 -8.03 19.41 14.65
C ARG A 453 -9.25 18.57 15.02
N ALA A 454 -9.90 17.91 14.06
CA ALA A 454 -11.07 17.04 14.29
C ALA A 454 -10.73 15.85 15.21
N LEU A 455 -9.52 15.28 15.07
CA LEU A 455 -9.02 14.14 15.85
C LEU A 455 -8.22 14.54 17.09
N ARG A 456 -8.03 15.85 17.32
CA ARG A 456 -7.22 16.42 18.40
C ARG A 456 -5.75 15.93 18.37
N ILE A 457 -5.22 15.71 17.17
CA ILE A 457 -3.80 15.41 16.96
C ILE A 457 -3.03 16.72 17.10
N PRO A 458 -2.03 16.82 18.00
CA PRO A 458 -1.38 18.10 18.30
C PRO A 458 -0.43 18.57 17.19
N THR A 459 0.10 17.65 16.40
CA THR A 459 1.18 17.94 15.44
C THR A 459 0.91 17.29 14.09
N VAL A 460 1.07 18.09 13.04
CA VAL A 460 1.11 17.61 11.66
C VAL A 460 2.53 17.78 11.13
N MET A 461 3.04 16.78 10.44
CA MET A 461 4.29 16.83 9.71
C MET A 461 4.02 16.68 8.22
N VAL A 462 4.52 17.63 7.42
CA VAL A 462 4.52 17.52 5.96
C VAL A 462 5.97 17.36 5.50
N PRO A 463 6.36 16.18 5.00
CA PRO A 463 7.70 15.91 4.49
C PRO A 463 8.13 16.90 3.40
N SER A 464 9.42 17.04 3.18
CA SER A 464 9.91 17.65 1.94
C SER A 464 9.48 16.79 0.75
N MET A 465 8.93 17.40 -0.31
CA MET A 465 8.40 16.72 -1.51
C MET A 465 7.27 15.72 -1.20
N PRO A 466 6.21 16.12 -0.50
CA PRO A 466 5.16 15.20 -0.02
C PRO A 466 4.45 14.47 -1.15
N GLY A 467 4.29 15.09 -2.33
CA GLY A 467 3.62 14.48 -3.47
C GLY A 467 4.44 13.41 -4.22
N ALA A 468 5.69 13.17 -3.82
CA ALA A 468 6.54 12.11 -4.38
C ALA A 468 7.07 11.15 -3.29
N LEU A 469 6.52 11.21 -2.07
CA LEU A 469 7.02 10.45 -0.92
C LEU A 469 6.94 8.94 -1.14
N SER A 470 5.93 8.45 -1.86
CA SER A 470 5.80 7.02 -2.20
C SER A 470 6.99 6.55 -3.05
N ALA A 471 7.37 7.32 -4.08
CA ALA A 471 8.56 7.02 -4.88
C ALA A 471 9.87 7.14 -4.06
N VAL A 472 9.96 8.11 -3.14
CA VAL A 472 11.08 8.20 -2.18
C VAL A 472 11.15 6.95 -1.32
N GLY A 473 10.03 6.47 -0.80
CA GLY A 473 9.98 5.24 -0.01
C GLY A 473 10.40 4.00 -0.80
N ILE A 474 10.01 3.89 -2.06
CA ILE A 474 10.47 2.82 -2.96
C ILE A 474 11.99 2.90 -3.14
N LEU A 475 12.55 4.11 -3.32
CA LEU A 475 14.00 4.31 -3.44
C LEU A 475 14.77 3.84 -2.21
N LEU A 476 14.19 4.05 -1.03
CA LEU A 476 14.79 3.75 0.28
C LEU A 476 14.47 2.36 0.81
N ALA A 477 13.59 1.61 0.13
CA ALA A 477 13.13 0.31 0.60
C ALA A 477 14.26 -0.73 0.62
N ASP A 478 14.19 -1.60 1.62
CA ASP A 478 15.07 -2.75 1.78
C ASP A 478 14.66 -3.88 0.82
N THR A 479 15.60 -4.72 0.42
CA THR A 479 15.25 -5.96 -0.29
C THR A 479 14.81 -7.01 0.73
N VAL A 480 13.61 -7.58 0.56
CA VAL A 480 12.99 -8.47 1.54
C VAL A 480 12.56 -9.79 0.91
N ARG A 481 12.77 -10.89 1.63
CA ARG A 481 12.19 -12.21 1.32
C ARG A 481 11.50 -12.74 2.57
N ASP A 482 10.22 -13.05 2.45
CA ASP A 482 9.42 -13.62 3.53
C ASP A 482 9.19 -15.12 3.27
N HIS A 483 9.56 -15.95 4.25
CA HIS A 483 9.28 -17.38 4.27
C HIS A 483 8.40 -17.72 5.45
N SER A 484 7.44 -18.61 5.25
CA SER A 484 6.57 -19.09 6.32
C SER A 484 6.28 -20.59 6.15
N ARG A 485 5.90 -21.21 7.26
CA ARG A 485 5.44 -22.61 7.27
C ARG A 485 4.60 -22.86 8.52
N THR A 486 3.48 -23.52 8.33
CA THR A 486 2.69 -24.06 9.44
C THR A 486 3.37 -25.30 10.03
N VAL A 487 3.49 -25.37 11.36
CA VAL A 487 4.10 -26.48 12.09
C VAL A 487 3.19 -27.12 13.13
N MET A 488 2.23 -26.40 13.68
CA MET A 488 1.25 -26.86 14.70
C MET A 488 1.91 -27.65 15.84
N LEU A 489 2.92 -27.06 16.50
CA LEU A 489 3.67 -27.69 17.57
C LEU A 489 3.27 -27.16 18.95
N PRO A 490 3.18 -28.01 19.99
CA PRO A 490 3.12 -27.52 21.36
C PRO A 490 4.36 -26.67 21.68
N ALA A 491 4.18 -25.59 22.46
CA ALA A 491 5.29 -24.71 22.81
C ALA A 491 6.42 -25.40 23.63
N LYS A 492 6.16 -26.56 24.21
CA LYS A 492 7.19 -27.40 24.87
C LYS A 492 8.20 -28.02 23.87
N ASP A 493 7.81 -28.13 22.59
CA ASP A 493 8.64 -28.78 21.56
C ASP A 493 9.50 -27.77 20.78
N VAL A 494 9.86 -26.66 21.40
CA VAL A 494 10.62 -25.54 20.82
C VAL A 494 11.97 -25.97 20.24
N ASP A 495 12.59 -27.02 20.77
CA ASP A 495 13.89 -27.54 20.28
C ASP A 495 13.86 -28.00 18.83
N ARG A 496 12.66 -28.31 18.31
CA ARG A 496 12.49 -28.71 16.90
C ARG A 496 12.56 -27.53 15.94
N LEU A 497 12.43 -26.29 16.42
CA LEU A 497 12.35 -25.10 15.57
C LEU A 497 13.69 -24.77 14.91
N GLY A 498 14.81 -25.07 15.57
CA GLY A 498 16.15 -24.78 15.03
C GLY A 498 16.38 -25.35 13.63
N GLY A 499 15.94 -26.59 13.38
CA GLY A 499 16.07 -27.24 12.07
C GLY A 499 15.26 -26.54 10.97
N TYR A 500 14.04 -26.12 11.27
CA TYR A 500 13.19 -25.40 10.32
C TYR A 500 13.76 -24.01 9.98
N PHE A 501 14.21 -23.26 11.00
CA PHE A 501 14.81 -21.96 10.76
C PHE A 501 16.10 -22.06 9.95
N ALA A 502 16.95 -23.07 10.23
CA ALA A 502 18.18 -23.31 9.46
C ALA A 502 17.88 -23.61 7.97
N GLU A 503 16.81 -24.36 7.69
CA GLU A 503 16.35 -24.60 6.32
C GLU A 503 15.92 -23.30 5.63
N PHE A 504 15.11 -22.48 6.28
CA PHE A 504 14.65 -21.20 5.75
C PHE A 504 15.80 -20.24 5.49
N GLU A 505 16.72 -20.11 6.43
CA GLU A 505 17.91 -19.25 6.29
C GLU A 505 18.79 -19.68 5.13
N ARG A 506 19.04 -20.96 4.99
CA ARG A 506 19.82 -21.48 3.87
C ARG A 506 19.15 -21.14 2.53
N ARG A 507 17.81 -21.29 2.45
CA ARG A 507 17.05 -20.94 1.27
C ARG A 507 17.11 -19.43 1.00
N GLY A 508 16.83 -18.59 2.01
CA GLY A 508 16.85 -17.14 1.89
C GLY A 508 18.23 -16.59 1.54
N GLN A 509 19.31 -17.16 2.12
CA GLN A 509 20.68 -16.79 1.79
C GLN A 509 21.04 -17.18 0.35
N ALA A 510 20.58 -18.34 -0.14
CA ALA A 510 20.80 -18.76 -1.52
C ALA A 510 20.07 -17.82 -2.51
N GLU A 511 18.83 -17.41 -2.21
CA GLU A 511 18.08 -16.45 -3.01
C GLU A 511 18.81 -15.10 -3.08
N PHE A 512 19.30 -14.57 -1.95
CA PHE A 512 20.06 -13.31 -1.92
C PHE A 512 21.43 -13.43 -2.60
N ALA A 513 22.13 -14.55 -2.43
CA ALA A 513 23.41 -14.77 -3.08
C ALA A 513 23.28 -14.79 -4.61
N ALA A 514 22.19 -15.33 -5.15
CA ALA A 514 21.89 -15.31 -6.59
C ALA A 514 21.72 -13.89 -7.14
N GLU A 515 21.32 -12.93 -6.28
CA GLU A 515 21.19 -11.50 -6.61
C GLU A 515 22.43 -10.68 -6.19
N GLY A 516 23.48 -11.33 -5.69
CA GLY A 516 24.70 -10.64 -5.19
C GLY A 516 24.49 -9.90 -3.87
N LEU A 517 23.45 -10.21 -3.10
CA LEU A 517 23.08 -9.57 -1.85
C LEU A 517 23.46 -10.42 -0.63
N LYS A 518 23.55 -9.76 0.52
CA LYS A 518 23.69 -10.40 1.84
C LYS A 518 22.53 -9.98 2.72
N GLY A 519 21.77 -10.94 3.26
CA GLY A 519 20.61 -10.67 4.10
C GLY A 519 20.85 -10.97 5.58
N VAL A 520 20.15 -10.24 6.43
CA VAL A 520 20.01 -10.51 7.87
C VAL A 520 18.67 -11.20 8.11
N ALA A 521 18.69 -12.26 8.93
CA ALA A 521 17.51 -13.06 9.25
C ALA A 521 16.79 -12.51 10.47
N HIS A 522 15.48 -12.25 10.34
CA HIS A 522 14.57 -11.92 11.43
C HIS A 522 13.58 -13.06 11.60
N ARG A 523 13.64 -13.73 12.73
CA ARG A 523 12.82 -14.89 13.06
C ARG A 523 11.62 -14.46 13.89
N SER A 524 10.45 -14.99 13.60
CA SER A 524 9.24 -14.82 14.42
C SER A 524 8.37 -16.08 14.39
N VAL A 525 7.48 -16.19 15.35
CA VAL A 525 6.55 -17.32 15.48
C VAL A 525 5.15 -16.79 15.71
N ASP A 526 4.16 -17.47 15.12
CA ASP A 526 2.76 -17.22 15.45
C ASP A 526 2.35 -18.16 16.58
N LEU A 527 1.91 -17.59 17.67
CA LEU A 527 1.51 -18.31 18.90
C LEU A 527 0.03 -18.10 19.17
N ARG A 528 -0.58 -19.13 19.72
CA ARG A 528 -1.95 -19.07 20.26
C ARG A 528 -2.09 -19.93 21.50
N TYR A 529 -3.09 -19.64 22.34
CA TYR A 529 -3.50 -20.65 23.32
C TYR A 529 -4.14 -21.82 22.59
N SER A 530 -3.89 -23.03 23.10
CA SER A 530 -4.45 -24.25 22.50
C SER A 530 -5.97 -24.14 22.32
N ARG A 531 -6.44 -24.52 21.13
CA ARG A 531 -7.83 -24.44 20.69
C ARG A 531 -8.38 -23.01 20.46
N GLN A 532 -7.55 -21.98 20.40
CA GLN A 532 -7.98 -20.68 19.89
C GLN A 532 -7.94 -20.63 18.36
N GLY A 533 -8.82 -19.84 17.76
CA GLY A 533 -8.89 -19.64 16.31
C GLY A 533 -7.87 -18.62 15.77
N TYR A 534 -7.37 -17.74 16.64
CA TYR A 534 -6.48 -16.64 16.26
C TYR A 534 -5.11 -16.80 16.89
N ASP A 535 -4.10 -16.41 16.16
CA ASP A 535 -2.68 -16.42 16.54
C ASP A 535 -2.11 -15.00 16.57
N LEU A 536 -1.06 -14.81 17.37
CA LEU A 536 -0.31 -13.56 17.46
C LEU A 536 1.13 -13.80 17.07
N ASN A 537 1.68 -12.93 16.22
CA ASN A 537 3.08 -12.98 15.82
C ASN A 537 3.98 -12.37 16.90
N VAL A 538 5.02 -13.08 17.30
CA VAL A 538 6.01 -12.67 18.29
C VAL A 538 7.41 -12.93 17.77
N LEU A 539 8.34 -12.02 18.00
CA LEU A 539 9.75 -12.21 17.67
C LEU A 539 10.30 -13.45 18.39
N TRP A 540 11.02 -14.27 17.65
CA TRP A 540 11.63 -15.48 18.18
C TRP A 540 12.98 -15.17 18.85
N ASN A 541 13.10 -15.48 20.15
CA ASN A 541 14.36 -15.42 20.88
C ASN A 541 14.90 -16.84 21.08
N GLU A 542 15.87 -17.25 20.23
CA GLU A 542 16.46 -18.57 20.29
C GLU A 542 17.19 -18.86 21.61
N ARG A 543 17.78 -17.81 22.24
CA ARG A 543 18.51 -17.94 23.51
C ARG A 543 17.59 -18.10 24.70
N SER A 544 16.35 -17.63 24.60
CA SER A 544 15.34 -17.71 25.63
C SER A 544 13.93 -17.89 25.05
N PRO A 545 13.54 -19.13 24.69
CA PRO A 545 12.16 -19.41 24.25
C PRO A 545 11.10 -19.00 25.26
N LYS A 546 11.44 -18.98 26.55
CA LYS A 546 10.53 -18.50 27.61
C LYS A 546 10.16 -17.04 27.42
N ASP A 547 11.13 -16.18 27.07
CA ASP A 547 10.87 -14.75 26.83
C ASP A 547 9.89 -14.56 25.66
N THR A 548 9.94 -15.42 24.64
CA THR A 548 9.00 -15.41 23.53
C THR A 548 7.57 -15.73 23.99
N ILE A 549 7.40 -16.73 24.87
CA ILE A 549 6.10 -17.09 25.44
C ILE A 549 5.58 -15.99 26.35
N GLU A 550 6.44 -15.38 27.18
CA GLU A 550 6.06 -14.25 28.02
C GLU A 550 5.67 -13.02 27.17
N ALA A 551 6.39 -12.75 26.09
CA ALA A 551 6.04 -11.70 25.14
C ALA A 551 4.67 -11.96 24.49
N PHE A 552 4.34 -13.22 24.17
CA PHE A 552 3.00 -13.60 23.72
C PHE A 552 1.93 -13.30 24.75
N HIS A 553 2.13 -13.68 26.02
CA HIS A 553 1.16 -13.38 27.09
C HIS A 553 0.93 -11.88 27.26
N ARG A 554 2.00 -11.08 27.23
CA ARG A 554 1.90 -9.61 27.28
C ARG A 554 1.11 -9.05 26.09
N LEU A 555 1.43 -9.51 24.88
CA LEU A 555 0.76 -9.07 23.66
C LEU A 555 -0.70 -9.47 23.64
N HIS A 556 -1.02 -10.69 24.12
CA HIS A 556 -2.41 -11.18 24.22
C HIS A 556 -3.21 -10.34 25.20
N ASN A 557 -2.62 -10.00 26.37
CA ASN A 557 -3.26 -9.13 27.35
C ASN A 557 -3.50 -7.71 26.79
N LEU A 558 -2.51 -7.17 26.07
CA LEU A 558 -2.65 -5.86 25.43
C LEU A 558 -3.77 -5.83 24.40
N ARG A 559 -3.90 -6.90 23.61
CA ARG A 559 -4.87 -6.95 22.50
C ARG A 559 -6.27 -7.34 22.92
N TYR A 560 -6.41 -8.25 23.90
CA TYR A 560 -7.68 -8.84 24.28
C TYR A 560 -8.10 -8.52 25.72
N GLY A 561 -7.27 -7.83 26.49
CA GLY A 561 -7.56 -7.46 27.88
C GLY A 561 -7.35 -8.60 28.89
N PHE A 562 -6.83 -9.77 28.49
CA PHE A 562 -6.55 -10.89 29.37
C PHE A 562 -5.38 -11.74 28.89
N CYS A 563 -4.76 -12.48 29.80
CA CYS A 563 -3.82 -13.57 29.49
C CYS A 563 -4.02 -14.71 30.50
N ASP A 564 -3.64 -15.92 30.11
CA ASP A 564 -3.71 -17.11 30.94
C ASP A 564 -2.41 -17.92 30.83
N ALA A 565 -1.48 -17.68 31.75
CA ALA A 565 -0.18 -18.34 31.77
C ALA A 565 -0.26 -19.86 32.08
N ALA A 566 -1.40 -20.35 32.59
CA ALA A 566 -1.60 -21.78 32.88
C ALA A 566 -2.09 -22.56 31.64
N ARG A 567 -2.62 -21.85 30.65
CA ARG A 567 -3.15 -22.47 29.44
C ARG A 567 -2.02 -22.87 28.49
N PRO A 568 -2.06 -24.09 27.89
CA PRO A 568 -1.07 -24.51 26.91
C PRO A 568 -1.00 -23.58 25.71
N VAL A 569 0.21 -23.27 25.26
CA VAL A 569 0.49 -22.46 24.09
C VAL A 569 0.91 -23.37 22.93
N GLU A 570 0.42 -23.07 21.73
CA GLU A 570 0.77 -23.74 20.47
C GLU A 570 1.55 -22.79 19.57
N ILE A 571 2.58 -23.30 18.92
CA ILE A 571 3.31 -22.65 17.82
C ILE A 571 2.63 -23.05 16.53
N VAL A 572 1.98 -22.08 15.89
CA VAL A 572 1.17 -22.33 14.68
C VAL A 572 2.03 -22.26 13.44
N ASN A 573 2.71 -21.10 13.24
CA ASN A 573 3.57 -20.88 12.09
C ASN A 573 4.96 -20.43 12.54
N LEU A 574 5.95 -20.80 11.73
CA LEU A 574 7.29 -20.22 11.75
C LEU A 574 7.40 -19.20 10.63
N ARG A 575 8.12 -18.13 10.89
CA ARG A 575 8.34 -17.06 9.93
C ARG A 575 9.78 -16.60 9.94
N LEU A 576 10.32 -16.45 8.75
CA LEU A 576 11.61 -15.85 8.53
C LEU A 576 11.46 -14.69 7.57
N ARG A 577 11.90 -13.52 7.98
CA ARG A 577 12.08 -12.36 7.10
C ARG A 577 13.57 -12.15 6.89
N MET A 578 14.04 -12.34 5.68
CA MET A 578 15.39 -12.00 5.25
C MET A 578 15.39 -10.57 4.73
N VAL A 579 16.32 -9.75 5.21
CA VAL A 579 16.41 -8.32 4.87
C VAL A 579 17.82 -7.98 4.44
N ALA A 580 17.98 -7.47 3.22
CA ALA A 580 19.18 -6.77 2.80
C ALA A 580 18.89 -5.26 2.77
N ALA A 581 19.67 -4.50 3.53
CA ALA A 581 19.46 -3.07 3.66
C ALA A 581 19.52 -2.39 2.29
N GLY A 582 18.55 -1.50 2.06
CA GLY A 582 18.50 -0.63 0.90
C GLY A 582 19.60 0.44 0.93
N GLN A 583 19.50 1.40 0.05
CA GLN A 583 20.43 2.52 0.03
C GLN A 583 20.28 3.35 1.31
N PRO A 584 21.36 3.59 2.07
CA PRO A 584 21.26 4.44 3.25
C PRO A 584 20.92 5.88 2.81
N TYR A 585 19.88 6.41 3.42
CA TYR A 585 19.48 7.80 3.28
C TYR A 585 19.57 8.46 4.65
N ALA A 586 20.59 9.27 4.84
CA ALA A 586 20.79 10.08 6.02
C ALA A 586 20.84 11.54 5.58
N PRO A 587 19.70 12.23 5.47
CA PRO A 587 19.69 13.64 5.12
C PRO A 587 20.50 14.42 6.16
N ALA A 588 21.42 15.28 5.68
CA ALA A 588 22.17 16.09 6.58
C ALA A 588 21.24 17.08 7.30
N ARG A 589 21.28 17.05 8.63
CA ARG A 589 20.55 18.02 9.44
C ARG A 589 21.23 19.39 9.25
N GLN A 590 20.47 20.34 8.73
CA GLN A 590 20.90 21.71 8.59
C GLN A 590 20.72 22.47 9.91
N GLU A 591 21.53 23.50 10.12
CA GLU A 591 21.38 24.40 11.25
C GLU A 591 20.07 25.18 11.13
N THR A 592 19.31 25.24 12.22
CA THR A 592 18.04 25.97 12.28
C THR A 592 18.29 27.39 12.77
N VAL A 593 18.04 28.37 11.92
CA VAL A 593 18.14 29.79 12.27
C VAL A 593 16.72 30.36 12.36
N PRO A 594 16.28 30.88 13.51
CA PRO A 594 14.95 31.44 13.66
C PRO A 594 14.68 32.53 12.61
N GLY A 595 13.59 32.37 11.85
CA GLY A 595 13.12 33.26 10.82
C GLY A 595 11.58 33.28 10.74
N ASP A 596 11.03 34.21 9.98
CA ASP A 596 9.60 34.36 9.73
C ASP A 596 9.19 33.95 8.30
N GLY A 597 10.14 33.45 7.51
CA GLY A 597 9.94 33.03 6.12
C GLY A 597 9.59 34.17 5.15
N HIS A 598 9.70 35.42 5.55
CA HIS A 598 9.27 36.56 4.73
C HIS A 598 9.94 36.58 3.34
N ALA A 599 11.17 36.14 3.24
CA ALA A 599 11.91 36.07 1.96
C ALA A 599 11.25 35.08 0.96
N ALA A 600 10.54 34.07 1.43
CA ALA A 600 9.81 33.10 0.62
C ALA A 600 8.37 33.51 0.32
N CYS A 601 7.86 34.63 0.91
CA CYS A 601 6.53 35.16 0.65
C CYS A 601 6.49 35.79 -0.75
N CYS A 602 5.66 35.22 -1.63
CA CYS A 602 5.57 35.65 -3.03
C CYS A 602 4.27 36.39 -3.39
N ALA A 603 3.22 36.24 -2.59
CA ALA A 603 1.91 36.85 -2.86
C ALA A 603 1.02 36.89 -1.61
N GLU A 604 -0.08 37.64 -1.70
CA GLU A 604 -1.24 37.53 -0.81
C GLU A 604 -2.48 37.21 -1.64
N ARG A 605 -3.34 36.34 -1.11
CA ARG A 605 -4.58 35.90 -1.77
C ARG A 605 -5.67 35.64 -0.74
N ASP A 606 -6.91 35.75 -1.16
CA ASP A 606 -8.05 35.39 -0.34
C ASP A 606 -8.24 33.87 -0.37
N ILE A 607 -8.20 33.22 0.79
CA ILE A 607 -8.39 31.78 0.97
C ILE A 607 -9.59 31.57 1.91
N PHE A 608 -10.47 30.63 1.57
CA PHE A 608 -11.66 30.32 2.37
C PHE A 608 -11.29 29.41 3.56
N PHE A 609 -11.61 29.89 4.76
CA PHE A 609 -11.52 29.14 6.01
C PHE A 609 -12.86 29.23 6.74
N GLU A 610 -13.31 28.09 7.27
CA GLU A 610 -14.58 27.93 8.00
C GLU A 610 -15.77 28.51 7.20
N ASP A 611 -16.08 29.81 7.34
CA ASP A 611 -17.23 30.44 6.72
C ASP A 611 -16.90 31.75 5.97
N SER A 612 -15.63 32.13 5.83
CA SER A 612 -15.22 33.39 5.20
C SER A 612 -13.88 33.31 4.47
N PHE A 613 -13.71 34.22 3.51
CA PHE A 613 -12.40 34.44 2.88
C PHE A 613 -11.52 35.32 3.78
N LEU A 614 -10.28 34.86 4.00
CA LEU A 614 -9.27 35.59 4.77
C LEU A 614 -8.06 35.87 3.90
N LYS A 615 -7.50 37.08 4.00
CA LYS A 615 -6.22 37.42 3.36
C LYS A 615 -5.12 36.56 3.92
N SER A 616 -4.50 35.78 3.05
CA SER A 616 -3.53 34.74 3.39
C SER A 616 -2.25 34.94 2.59
N ARG A 617 -1.11 34.84 3.26
CA ARG A 617 0.19 34.92 2.60
C ARG A 617 0.49 33.62 1.87
N ILE A 618 1.06 33.73 0.67
CA ILE A 618 1.49 32.61 -0.14
C ILE A 618 3.02 32.54 -0.07
N TYR A 619 3.52 31.39 0.34
CA TYR A 619 4.94 31.11 0.45
C TYR A 619 5.37 30.05 -0.56
N ARG A 620 6.56 30.21 -1.14
CA ARG A 620 7.19 29.16 -1.92
C ARG A 620 8.07 28.30 -1.02
N ARG A 621 7.83 27.00 -1.00
CA ARG A 621 8.57 26.04 -0.16
C ARG A 621 10.07 26.07 -0.39
N ASP A 622 10.50 26.23 -1.66
CA ASP A 622 11.91 26.27 -2.07
C ASP A 622 12.67 27.50 -1.55
N GLY A 623 11.96 28.56 -1.17
CA GLY A 623 12.52 29.75 -0.54
C GLY A 623 12.56 29.71 0.99
N LEU A 624 11.93 28.72 1.63
CA LEU A 624 11.94 28.55 3.09
C LEU A 624 13.22 27.87 3.55
N VAL A 625 13.76 28.32 4.67
CA VAL A 625 14.97 27.76 5.28
C VAL A 625 14.69 27.15 6.65
N PRO A 626 15.49 26.17 7.14
CA PRO A 626 15.35 25.60 8.46
C PRO A 626 15.33 26.67 9.57
N GLY A 627 14.29 26.61 10.41
CA GLY A 627 14.04 27.58 11.48
C GLY A 627 12.95 28.60 11.16
N ASP A 628 12.58 28.79 9.89
CA ASP A 628 11.46 29.66 9.53
C ASP A 628 10.15 29.19 10.16
N THR A 629 9.39 30.16 10.67
CA THR A 629 8.09 29.92 11.31
C THR A 629 7.00 30.75 10.59
N ILE A 630 6.08 30.03 9.95
CA ILE A 630 4.95 30.59 9.20
C ILE A 630 3.70 30.50 10.06
N ARG A 631 3.08 31.65 10.32
CA ARG A 631 1.80 31.73 11.04
C ARG A 631 0.64 31.78 10.06
N GLY A 632 -0.40 30.97 10.30
CA GLY A 632 -1.64 31.03 9.55
C GLY A 632 -2.45 32.29 9.79
N PRO A 633 -3.33 32.70 8.84
CA PRO A 633 -3.65 31.95 7.62
C PRO A 633 -2.57 32.07 6.55
N ALA A 634 -2.15 30.92 5.98
CA ALA A 634 -1.12 30.88 4.93
C ALA A 634 -1.29 29.67 4.01
N LEU A 635 -0.74 29.78 2.82
CA LEU A 635 -0.58 28.67 1.87
C LEU A 635 0.91 28.55 1.51
N ILE A 636 1.44 27.33 1.62
CA ILE A 636 2.81 27.03 1.22
C ILE A 636 2.74 26.16 -0.04
N THR A 637 3.20 26.70 -1.16
CA THR A 637 3.19 26.02 -2.47
C THR A 637 4.53 25.37 -2.78
N GLU A 638 4.49 24.20 -3.37
CA GLU A 638 5.68 23.48 -3.85
C GLU A 638 5.37 22.71 -5.15
N TYR A 639 6.39 22.15 -5.78
CA TYR A 639 6.25 21.47 -7.07
C TYR A 639 5.19 20.36 -7.08
N THR A 640 5.09 19.57 -5.99
CA THR A 640 4.26 18.37 -5.95
C THR A 640 2.99 18.51 -5.13
N ALA A 641 2.84 19.55 -4.31
CA ALA A 641 1.71 19.72 -3.39
C ALA A 641 1.53 21.18 -2.96
N ALA A 642 0.47 21.44 -2.17
CA ALA A 642 0.29 22.68 -1.46
C ALA A 642 -0.16 22.40 -0.02
N THR A 643 0.38 23.14 0.95
CA THR A 643 0.09 22.99 2.38
C THR A 643 -0.70 24.19 2.87
N VAL A 644 -1.87 23.94 3.44
CA VAL A 644 -2.72 24.97 4.07
C VAL A 644 -2.38 25.06 5.55
N VAL A 645 -2.05 26.28 6.03
CA VAL A 645 -1.87 26.59 7.45
C VAL A 645 -3.04 27.48 7.90
N PRO A 646 -4.02 26.93 8.62
CA PRO A 646 -5.20 27.68 9.07
C PRO A 646 -4.87 28.81 10.07
N PRO A 647 -5.82 29.74 10.28
CA PRO A 647 -5.70 30.74 11.35
C PRO A 647 -5.45 30.09 12.72
N GLY A 648 -4.50 30.65 13.48
CA GLY A 648 -4.11 30.16 14.79
C GLY A 648 -3.06 29.06 14.81
N ASP A 649 -2.91 28.29 13.73
CA ASP A 649 -1.85 27.28 13.58
C ASP A 649 -0.52 27.91 13.16
N SER A 650 0.59 27.21 13.40
CA SER A 650 1.92 27.65 12.98
C SER A 650 2.74 26.50 12.44
N ALA A 651 3.37 26.70 11.29
CA ALA A 651 4.28 25.75 10.64
C ALA A 651 5.71 26.19 10.84
N GLN A 652 6.59 25.31 11.32
CA GLN A 652 8.02 25.51 11.41
C GLN A 652 8.76 24.59 10.45
N VAL A 653 9.79 25.11 9.78
CA VAL A 653 10.69 24.30 8.95
C VAL A 653 11.73 23.66 9.87
N ASP A 654 11.79 22.33 9.92
CA ASP A 654 12.78 21.60 10.71
C ASP A 654 14.16 21.56 10.02
N GLY A 655 15.16 20.98 10.70
CA GLY A 655 16.52 20.85 10.15
C GLY A 655 16.66 19.94 8.92
N PHE A 656 15.59 19.23 8.53
CA PHE A 656 15.54 18.36 7.36
C PHE A 656 14.66 18.93 6.23
N GLY A 657 14.12 20.15 6.43
CA GLY A 657 13.25 20.81 5.47
C GLY A 657 11.79 20.35 5.53
N ASN A 658 11.36 19.60 6.56
CA ASN A 658 9.96 19.25 6.74
C ASN A 658 9.20 20.43 7.36
N LEU A 659 7.89 20.54 7.10
CA LEU A 659 6.99 21.43 7.84
C LEU A 659 6.42 20.71 9.04
N VAL A 660 6.72 21.20 10.23
CA VAL A 660 6.11 20.73 11.49
C VAL A 660 5.08 21.75 11.92
N ILE A 661 3.81 21.40 11.86
CA ILE A 661 2.69 22.31 12.11
C ILE A 661 2.10 22.00 13.48
N CYS A 662 2.09 23.00 14.35
CA CYS A 662 1.43 22.94 15.66
C CYS A 662 -0.03 23.38 15.51
N ILE A 663 -0.97 22.52 15.92
CA ILE A 663 -2.41 22.77 15.81
C ILE A 663 -2.90 23.55 17.04
N ALA A 664 -3.52 24.71 16.82
CA ALA A 664 -4.09 25.50 17.89
C ALA A 664 -5.21 24.74 18.64
N GLY A 665 -5.12 24.71 19.98
CA GLY A 665 -6.07 23.97 20.82
C GLY A 665 -5.74 22.49 21.05
N GLY A 666 -4.70 21.96 20.42
CA GLY A 666 -4.07 20.68 20.77
C GLY A 666 -3.19 20.93 21.98
N GLY A 667 -3.72 20.75 23.20
CA GLY A 667 -3.01 21.06 24.43
C GLY A 667 -1.72 20.24 24.55
N SER A 668 -0.64 20.91 24.92
CA SER A 668 0.52 20.29 25.53
C SER A 668 0.07 19.49 26.75
N ALA A 669 0.14 18.14 26.66
CA ALA A 669 0.08 17.28 27.83
C ALA A 669 1.43 17.26 28.55
#